data_cc3367be21f8a3f2da1862fb2d5cfa47
#
_entry.id   cc3367be21f8a3f2da1862fb2d5cfa47
#
_cell.length_a   1.000
_cell.length_b   1.000
_cell.length_c   1.000
_cell.angle_alpha   90.00
_cell.angle_beta   90.00
_cell.angle_gamma   90.00
#
_symmetry.space_group_name_H-M   'P 1'
#
loop_
_entity.id
_entity.type
_entity.pdbx_description
1 polymer ?
#
loop_
_entity_poly.entity_id
_entity_poly.type
_entity_poly.pdbx_seq_one_letter_code
_entity_poly.pdbx_strand_id
1 'polypeptide(L)'
;MPVRFLQLLIAGWLCLLGSTFCQAQGRLNLELEPRANHDQPLALWSVAVPAGGRLAFDSVVFREGRGSLRLELPASEAGPRPAYLSTSLVPVDSARGQLLTVSVWVRTQGWRGQVQLGATATALTVAGLTTESVSAVDSLPGTTAWRQLVLRLPVKATAFGLGLRLVVRGSGRVWLDDIRLQAKGRPLPSYPVPATGALLLPLAESLRPNWDFERPLPPLGQPDPAEATAQLDSASPQHGRHYLRLVRTSAPGQPAPTVYLGTVRLDKKEGGKALRVAGYWRRPGALASLAGPPAAFAVRLLTTGQRTLGRWRADTLGWKTPLPPPGPQWAAFTLEVPLQLLFGHEEPTDLGALSLGLRLPSAGVVELDNLYFTIDGKPYLPTGPPVPPPPTAAETAWLRSIAQPLRLGQPATEATDLAALGAALASARLVGVGEVTHGSHEIFTLHNKLIRYLIGQKGFTGLALEASPVACAALTEYVRTGHGDPARLLAALDGWPAAELLDLVRWLRTYQLAHPATPVLLAGLDVQQPEQALAAFGQLLEPDDDFAQTRLRQLAQLLAAYPHPATEDPDLRYQPHQPQDSLLAPLRRLVAELGAGLDTRAKLRGRPVSLALLAHQRYYLRLVAQGATWRRLSFGLAFNYHQACLAENAQYLSQTEGPAGAPARLVLWASNTAVAKALSLEEHPMGEWLRATLGPGYVALGLVLGQGSYAALGPTGRWAPASLATPGPGTYEAWLRTVPGAASWLKLGQLELTEANAWLFQSQLLRDIGRPAARNQFMLHSLRAEFDAVVFWRDSTPATFLP
;
A
#
# COMPACT_ATOMS: atom_id res chain seq x y z
N MET A 1 7.04 3.42 -5.23
CA MET A 1 7.64 2.11 -5.54
C MET A 1 6.61 1.00 -5.77
N PRO A 2 5.47 0.87 -5.09
CA PRO A 2 4.54 -0.25 -5.32
C PRO A 2 3.93 -0.30 -6.73
N VAL A 3 3.64 0.82 -7.36
CA VAL A 3 3.11 0.84 -8.74
C VAL A 3 4.09 0.24 -9.76
N ARG A 4 5.40 0.39 -9.53
CA ARG A 4 6.43 -0.23 -10.38
C ARG A 4 6.52 -1.74 -10.19
N PHE A 5 6.26 -2.22 -9.00
CA PHE A 5 6.27 -3.66 -8.68
C PHE A 5 5.08 -4.38 -9.32
N LEU A 6 3.90 -3.76 -9.29
CA LEU A 6 2.70 -4.30 -9.93
C LEU A 6 2.80 -4.29 -11.46
N GLN A 7 3.38 -3.23 -12.04
CA GLN A 7 3.68 -3.18 -13.47
C GLN A 7 4.58 -4.33 -13.91
N LEU A 8 5.46 -4.78 -13.03
CA LEU A 8 6.44 -5.83 -13.23
C LEU A 8 5.91 -7.22 -13.11
N LEU A 9 5.12 -7.47 -12.09
CA LEU A 9 4.51 -8.77 -11.89
C LEU A 9 3.48 -9.07 -12.97
N ILE A 10 2.74 -8.07 -13.43
CA ILE A 10 1.83 -8.23 -14.59
C ILE A 10 2.63 -8.43 -15.87
N ALA A 11 3.76 -7.76 -16.08
CA ALA A 11 4.64 -8.00 -17.22
C ALA A 11 5.39 -9.35 -17.08
N GLY A 12 5.89 -9.70 -15.91
CA GLY A 12 6.50 -10.99 -15.63
C GLY A 12 5.49 -12.16 -15.72
N TRP A 13 4.24 -11.94 -15.29
CA TRP A 13 3.15 -12.90 -15.48
C TRP A 13 2.74 -13.03 -16.95
N LEU A 14 2.72 -11.95 -17.69
CA LEU A 14 2.48 -11.98 -19.15
C LEU A 14 3.61 -12.69 -19.91
N CYS A 15 4.86 -12.61 -19.43
CA CYS A 15 5.99 -13.29 -20.05
C CYS A 15 6.13 -14.77 -19.67
N LEU A 16 5.79 -15.15 -18.43
CA LEU A 16 5.67 -16.57 -18.03
C LEU A 16 4.58 -17.30 -18.82
N LEU A 17 3.55 -16.58 -19.26
CA LEU A 17 2.51 -17.12 -20.13
C LEU A 17 2.98 -17.29 -21.59
N GLY A 18 3.95 -16.49 -22.05
CA GLY A 18 4.44 -16.55 -23.44
C GLY A 18 5.25 -17.79 -23.79
N SER A 19 5.90 -18.45 -22.84
CA SER A 19 6.78 -19.59 -23.13
C SER A 19 6.14 -20.98 -22.98
N THR A 20 4.95 -21.08 -22.34
CA THR A 20 4.25 -22.35 -22.14
C THR A 20 2.94 -22.48 -22.92
N PHE A 21 2.48 -21.45 -23.61
CA PHE A 21 1.15 -21.43 -24.25
C PHE A 21 1.12 -21.73 -25.75
N CYS A 22 2.13 -22.37 -26.27
CA CYS A 22 2.19 -22.62 -27.73
C CYS A 22 1.21 -23.70 -28.28
N GLN A 23 0.35 -24.33 -27.46
CA GLN A 23 -0.52 -25.40 -27.95
C GLN A 23 -1.88 -25.63 -27.30
N ALA A 24 -2.48 -24.73 -26.53
CA ALA A 24 -3.81 -25.02 -25.99
C ALA A 24 -4.81 -23.92 -26.27
N GLN A 25 -5.65 -24.06 -27.29
CA GLN A 25 -6.96 -23.40 -27.38
C GLN A 25 -7.86 -23.95 -26.25
N GLY A 26 -7.81 -23.36 -25.06
CA GLY A 26 -8.61 -23.77 -23.91
C GLY A 26 -9.66 -22.70 -23.58
N ARG A 27 -10.90 -23.10 -23.30
CA ARG A 27 -11.88 -22.23 -22.61
C ARG A 27 -11.62 -22.24 -21.12
N LEU A 28 -11.63 -21.08 -20.50
CA LEU A 28 -11.63 -20.99 -19.04
C LEU A 28 -12.84 -21.73 -18.47
N ASN A 29 -12.62 -22.64 -17.54
CA ASN A 29 -13.68 -23.44 -16.92
C ASN A 29 -14.35 -22.60 -15.80
N LEU A 30 -15.27 -21.73 -16.17
CA LEU A 30 -16.05 -20.93 -15.21
C LEU A 30 -17.20 -21.74 -14.61
N GLU A 31 -17.68 -22.74 -15.34
CA GLU A 31 -18.72 -23.67 -14.89
C GLU A 31 -18.21 -24.60 -13.78
N LEU A 32 -16.88 -24.70 -13.60
CA LEU A 32 -16.19 -25.58 -12.67
C LEU A 32 -16.56 -27.09 -12.87
N GLU A 33 -16.79 -27.47 -14.11
CA GLU A 33 -17.21 -28.80 -14.52
C GLU A 33 -16.05 -29.75 -14.76
N PRO A 34 -16.20 -31.07 -14.48
CA PRO A 34 -15.25 -32.08 -14.90
C PRO A 34 -15.32 -32.23 -16.42
N ARG A 35 -14.27 -31.86 -17.15
CA ARG A 35 -14.21 -31.97 -18.62
C ARG A 35 -13.61 -33.31 -19.05
N ALA A 36 -14.37 -34.08 -19.81
CA ALA A 36 -14.04 -35.48 -20.18
C ALA A 36 -12.78 -35.62 -21.06
N ASN A 37 -12.32 -34.60 -21.77
CA ASN A 37 -11.25 -34.68 -22.76
C ASN A 37 -10.06 -33.75 -22.51
N HIS A 38 -9.87 -33.25 -21.29
CA HIS A 38 -8.73 -32.39 -20.96
C HIS A 38 -7.95 -32.98 -19.79
N ASP A 39 -6.67 -33.25 -19.99
CA ASP A 39 -5.73 -33.67 -18.95
C ASP A 39 -5.59 -32.68 -17.78
N GLN A 40 -6.07 -31.48 -17.98
CA GLN A 40 -6.03 -30.39 -16.97
C GLN A 40 -7.34 -29.57 -16.98
N PRO A 41 -8.38 -30.00 -16.27
CA PRO A 41 -9.67 -29.28 -16.25
C PRO A 41 -9.62 -27.87 -15.63
N LEU A 42 -8.55 -27.53 -14.92
CA LEU A 42 -8.27 -26.19 -14.39
C LEU A 42 -7.05 -25.53 -15.04
N ALA A 43 -6.75 -25.86 -16.31
CA ALA A 43 -5.53 -25.43 -17.01
C ALA A 43 -5.27 -23.92 -17.01
N LEU A 44 -6.33 -23.08 -16.92
CA LEU A 44 -6.24 -21.62 -16.91
C LEU A 44 -6.46 -21.02 -15.51
N TRP A 45 -6.51 -21.88 -14.50
CA TRP A 45 -6.57 -21.51 -13.11
C TRP A 45 -5.21 -21.77 -12.44
N SER A 46 -4.71 -20.78 -11.72
CA SER A 46 -3.64 -20.99 -10.77
C SER A 46 -4.26 -21.47 -9.46
N VAL A 47 -3.85 -22.64 -9.00
CA VAL A 47 -4.43 -23.29 -7.83
C VAL A 47 -3.34 -23.51 -6.79
N ALA A 48 -3.55 -23.05 -5.56
CA ALA A 48 -2.71 -23.34 -4.42
C ALA A 48 -3.58 -23.90 -3.29
N VAL A 49 -3.33 -25.13 -2.89
CA VAL A 49 -4.00 -25.79 -1.78
C VAL A 49 -2.97 -26.05 -0.67
N PRO A 50 -3.25 -25.69 0.59
CA PRO A 50 -2.30 -25.93 1.68
C PRO A 50 -2.04 -27.41 1.93
N ALA A 51 -0.91 -27.73 2.56
CA ALA A 51 -0.54 -29.11 2.90
C ALA A 51 -1.66 -29.81 3.70
N GLY A 52 -2.01 -31.02 3.28
CA GLY A 52 -3.14 -31.79 3.85
C GLY A 52 -4.51 -31.43 3.28
N GLY A 53 -4.62 -30.34 2.51
CA GLY A 53 -5.85 -30.01 1.77
C GLY A 53 -5.99 -30.84 0.50
N ARG A 54 -7.23 -31.02 0.04
CA ARG A 54 -7.57 -31.76 -1.18
C ARG A 54 -8.49 -30.93 -2.06
N LEU A 55 -8.22 -30.94 -3.35
CA LEU A 55 -9.06 -30.35 -4.38
C LEU A 55 -9.47 -31.46 -5.35
N ALA A 56 -10.75 -31.58 -5.65
CA ALA A 56 -11.28 -32.58 -6.59
C ALA A 56 -12.59 -32.11 -7.21
N PHE A 57 -12.94 -32.64 -8.37
CA PHE A 57 -14.30 -32.50 -8.91
C PHE A 57 -15.22 -33.48 -8.22
N ASP A 58 -16.44 -33.06 -7.95
CA ASP A 58 -17.51 -33.85 -7.33
C ASP A 58 -18.69 -33.93 -8.30
N SER A 59 -18.97 -35.15 -8.81
CA SER A 59 -20.09 -35.40 -9.72
C SER A 59 -21.40 -35.79 -9.01
N VAL A 60 -21.38 -35.81 -7.68
CA VAL A 60 -22.56 -36.12 -6.86
C VAL A 60 -23.19 -34.88 -6.27
N VAL A 61 -22.34 -33.91 -5.83
CA VAL A 61 -22.78 -32.69 -5.20
C VAL A 61 -22.48 -31.52 -6.13
N PHE A 62 -23.45 -31.07 -6.90
CA PHE A 62 -23.32 -29.92 -7.80
C PHE A 62 -24.63 -29.12 -7.84
N ARG A 63 -24.56 -27.89 -8.34
CA ARG A 63 -25.70 -26.94 -8.44
C ARG A 63 -26.28 -26.95 -9.86
N GLU A 64 -25.42 -26.87 -10.84
CA GLU A 64 -25.73 -26.88 -12.26
C GLU A 64 -24.76 -27.83 -12.99
N GLY A 65 -25.10 -28.27 -14.20
CA GLY A 65 -24.26 -29.10 -15.03
C GLY A 65 -24.11 -30.53 -14.57
N ARG A 66 -22.84 -31.02 -14.47
CA ARG A 66 -22.49 -32.42 -14.19
C ARG A 66 -21.55 -32.60 -13.01
N GLY A 67 -21.15 -31.52 -12.38
CA GLY A 67 -20.24 -31.56 -11.26
C GLY A 67 -19.94 -30.18 -10.66
N SER A 68 -19.19 -30.17 -9.61
CA SER A 68 -18.70 -28.95 -8.95
C SER A 68 -17.26 -29.13 -8.47
N LEU A 69 -16.60 -28.10 -8.08
CA LEU A 69 -15.26 -28.13 -7.52
C LEU A 69 -15.30 -28.25 -5.99
N ARG A 70 -14.81 -29.34 -5.43
CA ARG A 70 -14.78 -29.61 -3.99
C ARG A 70 -13.39 -29.36 -3.42
N LEU A 71 -13.34 -28.55 -2.35
CA LEU A 71 -12.17 -28.36 -1.49
C LEU A 71 -12.43 -28.99 -0.12
N GLU A 72 -11.44 -29.74 0.38
CA GLU A 72 -11.39 -30.24 1.74
C GLU A 72 -10.13 -29.66 2.43
N LEU A 73 -10.32 -28.91 3.49
CA LEU A 73 -9.22 -28.28 4.24
C LEU A 73 -9.19 -28.84 5.66
N PRO A 74 -8.01 -29.32 6.13
CA PRO A 74 -7.88 -29.86 7.49
C PRO A 74 -7.93 -28.73 8.52
N ALA A 75 -8.31 -29.09 9.74
CA ALA A 75 -8.07 -28.22 10.91
C ALA A 75 -6.57 -28.14 11.15
N SER A 76 -6.06 -26.94 11.43
CA SER A 76 -4.65 -26.68 11.70
C SER A 76 -4.50 -25.92 13.01
N GLU A 77 -3.62 -26.37 13.90
CA GLU A 77 -3.29 -25.69 15.14
C GLU A 77 -2.54 -24.36 14.90
N ALA A 78 -1.86 -24.25 13.76
CA ALA A 78 -1.15 -23.03 13.33
C ALA A 78 -2.07 -21.97 12.68
N GLY A 79 -3.39 -22.18 12.75
CA GLY A 79 -4.38 -21.34 12.07
C GLY A 79 -4.70 -21.79 10.63
N PRO A 80 -5.83 -21.35 10.08
CA PRO A 80 -6.32 -21.80 8.77
C PRO A 80 -5.48 -21.19 7.65
N ARG A 81 -4.65 -21.99 6.99
CA ARG A 81 -3.97 -21.58 5.75
C ARG A 81 -4.99 -21.60 4.61
N PRO A 82 -5.10 -20.50 3.82
CA PRO A 82 -6.09 -20.42 2.76
C PRO A 82 -5.71 -21.26 1.54
N ALA A 83 -6.72 -21.79 0.87
CA ALA A 83 -6.62 -22.25 -0.51
C ALA A 83 -6.95 -21.08 -1.45
N TYR A 84 -6.24 -21.03 -2.59
CA TYR A 84 -6.40 -20.01 -3.60
C TYR A 84 -6.69 -20.65 -4.96
N LEU A 85 -7.68 -20.08 -5.65
CA LEU A 85 -7.91 -20.31 -7.07
C LEU A 85 -7.96 -18.95 -7.75
N SER A 86 -7.11 -18.71 -8.73
CA SER A 86 -7.10 -17.46 -9.48
C SER A 86 -6.97 -17.69 -10.96
N THR A 87 -7.60 -16.84 -11.75
CA THR A 87 -7.46 -16.87 -13.21
C THR A 87 -6.38 -15.89 -13.66
N SER A 88 -5.78 -16.16 -14.80
CA SER A 88 -5.11 -15.17 -15.61
C SER A 88 -6.11 -14.10 -16.07
N LEU A 89 -5.61 -12.98 -16.63
CA LEU A 89 -6.46 -11.91 -17.13
C LEU A 89 -7.40 -12.43 -18.24
N VAL A 90 -8.70 -12.31 -17.98
CA VAL A 90 -9.77 -12.60 -18.94
C VAL A 90 -10.11 -11.31 -19.68
N PRO A 91 -10.23 -11.29 -21.02
CA PRO A 91 -10.65 -10.10 -21.76
C PRO A 91 -12.01 -9.55 -21.30
N VAL A 92 -12.15 -8.23 -21.23
CA VAL A 92 -13.37 -7.58 -20.72
C VAL A 92 -13.97 -6.58 -21.69
N ASP A 93 -13.70 -6.72 -22.98
CA ASP A 93 -14.11 -5.75 -23.99
C ASP A 93 -15.61 -5.41 -23.95
N SER A 94 -16.46 -6.40 -23.75
CA SER A 94 -17.92 -6.23 -23.65
C SER A 94 -18.41 -5.64 -22.33
N ALA A 95 -17.53 -5.51 -21.33
CA ALA A 95 -17.84 -4.93 -20.02
C ALA A 95 -17.23 -3.54 -19.80
N ARG A 96 -16.41 -3.05 -20.75
CA ARG A 96 -15.76 -1.74 -20.61
C ARG A 96 -16.75 -0.61 -20.40
N GLY A 97 -16.45 0.26 -19.45
CA GLY A 97 -17.31 1.38 -19.07
C GLY A 97 -18.64 0.96 -18.44
N GLN A 98 -18.77 -0.27 -17.97
CA GLN A 98 -20.00 -0.83 -17.42
C GLN A 98 -19.77 -1.43 -16.03
N LEU A 99 -20.87 -1.67 -15.35
CA LEU A 99 -20.88 -2.41 -14.10
C LEU A 99 -20.92 -3.91 -14.40
N LEU A 100 -19.84 -4.63 -14.01
CA LEU A 100 -19.73 -6.07 -14.11
C LEU A 100 -20.26 -6.70 -12.83
N THR A 101 -21.15 -7.67 -12.96
CA THR A 101 -21.59 -8.55 -11.86
C THR A 101 -20.85 -9.87 -12.00
N VAL A 102 -20.21 -10.31 -10.93
CA VAL A 102 -19.55 -11.61 -10.82
C VAL A 102 -20.23 -12.39 -9.72
N SER A 103 -20.55 -13.64 -9.97
CA SER A 103 -21.17 -14.51 -8.96
C SER A 103 -20.60 -15.93 -9.01
N VAL A 104 -20.66 -16.62 -7.87
CA VAL A 104 -20.30 -18.04 -7.71
C VAL A 104 -21.25 -18.69 -6.72
N TRP A 105 -21.63 -19.93 -6.98
CA TRP A 105 -22.38 -20.73 -6.01
C TRP A 105 -21.44 -21.45 -5.05
N VAL A 106 -21.77 -21.41 -3.77
CA VAL A 106 -20.99 -22.00 -2.68
C VAL A 106 -21.90 -22.87 -1.79
N ARG A 107 -21.42 -24.04 -1.43
CA ARG A 107 -22.03 -24.96 -0.46
C ARG A 107 -20.96 -25.41 0.53
N THR A 108 -21.34 -25.65 1.80
CA THR A 108 -20.41 -26.09 2.82
C THR A 108 -20.91 -27.31 3.59
N GLN A 109 -19.97 -28.09 4.16
CA GLN A 109 -20.25 -29.17 5.09
C GLN A 109 -19.20 -29.20 6.20
N GLY A 110 -19.67 -29.08 7.46
CA GLY A 110 -18.81 -29.04 8.63
C GLY A 110 -17.78 -27.91 8.56
N TRP A 111 -18.10 -26.81 7.90
CA TRP A 111 -17.19 -25.71 7.59
C TRP A 111 -17.03 -24.74 8.77
N ARG A 112 -15.79 -24.35 9.02
CA ARG A 112 -15.44 -23.30 9.97
C ARG A 112 -14.50 -22.32 9.28
N GLY A 113 -15.04 -21.22 8.76
CA GLY A 113 -14.22 -20.26 8.02
C GLY A 113 -15.01 -19.39 7.07
N GLN A 114 -14.29 -18.83 6.07
CA GLN A 114 -14.81 -17.87 5.12
C GLN A 114 -14.50 -18.31 3.67
N VAL A 115 -15.39 -17.94 2.76
CA VAL A 115 -15.15 -18.00 1.33
C VAL A 115 -15.22 -16.59 0.78
N GLN A 116 -14.20 -16.19 0.02
CA GLN A 116 -14.09 -14.87 -0.59
C GLN A 116 -14.04 -15.02 -2.11
N LEU A 117 -14.95 -14.33 -2.79
CA LEU A 117 -14.89 -14.11 -4.24
C LEU A 117 -14.27 -12.73 -4.47
N GLY A 118 -13.21 -12.67 -5.26
CA GLY A 118 -12.56 -11.43 -5.69
C GLY A 118 -12.58 -11.30 -7.20
N ALA A 119 -12.70 -10.07 -7.69
CA ALA A 119 -12.52 -9.73 -9.09
C ALA A 119 -11.65 -8.48 -9.20
N THR A 120 -10.70 -8.51 -10.13
CA THR A 120 -9.74 -7.41 -10.35
C THR A 120 -9.76 -7.04 -11.82
N ALA A 121 -10.21 -5.82 -12.14
CA ALA A 121 -10.11 -5.28 -13.49
C ALA A 121 -8.78 -4.52 -13.63
N THR A 122 -8.02 -4.83 -14.66
CA THR A 122 -6.78 -4.14 -14.99
C THR A 122 -7.03 -3.15 -16.12
N ALA A 123 -6.65 -1.92 -15.91
CA ALA A 123 -6.84 -0.82 -16.86
C ALA A 123 -5.56 0.00 -17.02
N LEU A 124 -5.41 0.67 -18.15
CA LEU A 124 -4.35 1.64 -18.36
C LEU A 124 -4.89 3.04 -18.04
N THR A 125 -4.16 3.78 -17.18
CA THR A 125 -4.53 5.14 -16.76
C THR A 125 -3.31 6.08 -16.83
N VAL A 126 -3.51 7.36 -16.52
CA VAL A 126 -2.41 8.36 -16.43
C VAL A 126 -1.33 7.96 -15.44
N ALA A 127 -1.70 7.23 -14.38
CA ALA A 127 -0.78 6.72 -13.38
C ALA A 127 -0.06 5.43 -13.83
N GLY A 128 -0.34 4.93 -15.05
CA GLY A 128 0.14 3.65 -15.55
C GLY A 128 -0.93 2.57 -15.47
N LEU A 129 -0.53 1.32 -15.24
CA LEU A 129 -1.47 0.23 -15.02
C LEU A 129 -2.17 0.40 -13.68
N THR A 130 -3.49 0.36 -13.69
CA THR A 130 -4.31 0.38 -12.48
C THR A 130 -5.06 -0.93 -12.37
N THR A 131 -5.21 -1.40 -11.14
CA THR A 131 -6.07 -2.53 -10.84
C THR A 131 -7.20 -2.07 -9.94
N GLU A 132 -8.41 -2.45 -10.30
CA GLU A 132 -9.58 -2.26 -9.46
C GLU A 132 -10.01 -3.59 -8.94
N SER A 133 -9.97 -3.76 -7.62
CA SER A 133 -10.29 -5.00 -6.97
C SER A 133 -11.52 -4.84 -6.07
N VAL A 134 -12.48 -5.72 -6.23
CA VAL A 134 -13.63 -5.82 -5.35
C VAL A 134 -13.74 -7.25 -4.86
N SER A 135 -14.08 -7.44 -3.60
CA SER A 135 -14.32 -8.77 -3.05
C SER A 135 -15.65 -8.84 -2.28
N ALA A 136 -16.30 -9.98 -2.38
CA ALA A 136 -17.41 -10.38 -1.53
C ALA A 136 -16.93 -11.52 -0.62
N VAL A 137 -17.16 -11.38 0.68
CA VAL A 137 -16.80 -12.39 1.68
C VAL A 137 -18.07 -12.89 2.35
N ASP A 138 -18.23 -14.18 2.46
CA ASP A 138 -19.29 -14.79 3.26
C ASP A 138 -18.69 -15.74 4.30
N SER A 139 -19.07 -15.53 5.55
CA SER A 139 -18.77 -16.45 6.64
C SER A 139 -19.88 -17.50 6.68
N LEU A 140 -19.62 -18.64 6.11
CA LEU A 140 -20.55 -19.77 5.96
C LEU A 140 -20.31 -20.79 7.08
N PRO A 141 -20.82 -20.62 8.29
CA PRO A 141 -20.53 -21.55 9.39
C PRO A 141 -21.33 -22.85 9.22
N GLY A 142 -20.67 -23.97 9.49
CA GLY A 142 -21.29 -25.28 9.57
C GLY A 142 -21.60 -25.91 8.21
N THR A 143 -22.79 -26.45 8.06
CA THR A 143 -23.29 -27.06 6.83
C THR A 143 -24.37 -26.16 6.22
N THR A 144 -24.15 -25.71 4.99
CA THR A 144 -25.10 -24.83 4.28
C THR A 144 -25.56 -25.47 2.98
N ALA A 145 -26.78 -25.13 2.57
CA ALA A 145 -27.23 -25.35 1.20
C ALA A 145 -26.46 -24.42 0.24
N TRP A 146 -26.68 -24.61 -1.08
CA TRP A 146 -26.12 -23.72 -2.09
C TRP A 146 -26.54 -22.27 -1.88
N ARG A 147 -25.56 -21.36 -1.77
CA ARG A 147 -25.73 -19.92 -1.66
C ARG A 147 -24.89 -19.23 -2.72
N GLN A 148 -25.35 -18.13 -3.22
CA GLN A 148 -24.64 -17.34 -4.22
C GLN A 148 -23.88 -16.21 -3.55
N LEU A 149 -22.57 -16.16 -3.79
CA LEU A 149 -21.77 -14.98 -3.56
C LEU A 149 -21.82 -14.09 -4.79
N VAL A 150 -22.09 -12.82 -4.62
CA VAL A 150 -22.20 -11.86 -5.71
C VAL A 150 -21.36 -10.63 -5.38
N LEU A 151 -20.59 -10.17 -6.35
CA LEU A 151 -19.90 -8.88 -6.28
C LEU A 151 -20.21 -8.05 -7.54
N ARG A 152 -20.05 -6.76 -7.42
CA ARG A 152 -20.17 -5.81 -8.53
C ARG A 152 -18.88 -5.00 -8.66
N LEU A 153 -18.34 -4.92 -9.87
CA LEU A 153 -17.09 -4.27 -10.19
C LEU A 153 -17.30 -3.24 -11.30
N PRO A 154 -17.03 -1.96 -11.07
CA PRO A 154 -17.05 -0.97 -12.14
C PRO A 154 -15.82 -1.18 -13.03
N VAL A 155 -16.04 -1.44 -14.31
CA VAL A 155 -14.96 -1.69 -15.28
C VAL A 155 -14.69 -0.41 -16.03
N LYS A 156 -13.46 0.12 -15.93
CA LYS A 156 -13.07 1.33 -16.68
C LYS A 156 -13.17 1.12 -18.20
N ALA A 157 -13.45 2.18 -18.95
CA ALA A 157 -13.45 2.13 -20.41
C ALA A 157 -12.09 1.71 -20.99
N THR A 158 -11.01 1.93 -20.27
CA THR A 158 -9.64 1.53 -20.61
C THR A 158 -9.21 0.18 -20.05
N ALA A 159 -10.13 -0.57 -19.41
CA ALA A 159 -9.83 -1.90 -18.91
C ALA A 159 -9.56 -2.88 -20.06
N PHE A 160 -8.58 -3.74 -19.88
CA PHE A 160 -8.20 -4.74 -20.88
C PHE A 160 -8.21 -6.18 -20.35
N GLY A 161 -8.30 -6.37 -19.04
CA GLY A 161 -8.32 -7.71 -18.45
C GLY A 161 -9.03 -7.76 -17.11
N LEU A 162 -9.57 -8.92 -16.78
CA LEU A 162 -10.21 -9.27 -15.53
C LEU A 162 -9.53 -10.49 -14.93
N GLY A 163 -9.02 -10.40 -13.71
CA GLY A 163 -8.62 -11.51 -12.89
C GLY A 163 -9.74 -11.89 -11.94
N LEU A 164 -10.00 -13.20 -11.78
CA LEU A 164 -10.89 -13.71 -10.76
C LEU A 164 -10.08 -14.43 -9.68
N ARG A 165 -10.51 -14.31 -8.44
CA ARG A 165 -9.85 -14.96 -7.32
C ARG A 165 -10.89 -15.50 -6.34
N LEU A 166 -10.74 -16.78 -6.00
CA LEU A 166 -11.46 -17.44 -4.92
C LEU A 166 -10.46 -17.73 -3.81
N VAL A 167 -10.76 -17.27 -2.58
CA VAL A 167 -9.97 -17.57 -1.39
C VAL A 167 -10.86 -18.31 -0.41
N VAL A 168 -10.41 -19.49 0.00
CA VAL A 168 -11.14 -20.37 0.90
C VAL A 168 -10.30 -20.53 2.16
N ARG A 169 -10.72 -19.91 3.27
CA ARG A 169 -10.01 -19.92 4.56
C ARG A 169 -10.83 -20.63 5.60
N GLY A 170 -10.31 -21.71 6.14
CA GLY A 170 -11.01 -22.45 7.20
C GLY A 170 -10.68 -23.91 7.20
N SER A 171 -11.58 -24.73 7.78
CA SER A 171 -11.50 -26.21 7.81
C SER A 171 -12.86 -26.82 7.54
N GLY A 172 -12.87 -27.99 6.90
CA GLY A 172 -14.08 -28.70 6.47
C GLY A 172 -14.17 -28.84 4.96
N ARG A 173 -15.38 -28.96 4.42
CA ARG A 173 -15.64 -29.13 2.99
C ARG A 173 -16.38 -27.94 2.41
N VAL A 174 -15.91 -27.47 1.23
CA VAL A 174 -16.54 -26.40 0.45
C VAL A 174 -16.69 -26.90 -0.99
N TRP A 175 -17.85 -26.68 -1.58
CA TRP A 175 -18.11 -26.87 -3.00
C TRP A 175 -18.30 -25.51 -3.65
N LEU A 176 -17.70 -25.32 -4.80
CA LEU A 176 -17.77 -24.12 -5.64
C LEU A 176 -18.33 -24.54 -6.99
N ASP A 177 -19.28 -23.76 -7.52
CA ASP A 177 -19.93 -24.09 -8.77
C ASP A 177 -20.39 -22.83 -9.52
N ASP A 178 -20.44 -22.90 -10.85
CA ASP A 178 -21.08 -21.97 -11.77
C ASP A 178 -20.71 -20.50 -11.51
N ILE A 179 -19.50 -20.11 -11.90
CA ILE A 179 -19.06 -18.72 -11.89
C ILE A 179 -19.67 -18.01 -13.09
N ARG A 180 -20.40 -16.92 -12.85
CA ARG A 180 -21.03 -16.12 -13.91
C ARG A 180 -20.51 -14.69 -13.93
N LEU A 181 -20.26 -14.20 -15.14
CA LEU A 181 -19.87 -12.84 -15.44
C LEU A 181 -20.99 -12.19 -16.26
N GLN A 182 -21.55 -11.07 -15.77
CA GLN A 182 -22.65 -10.38 -16.44
C GLN A 182 -22.42 -8.86 -16.48
N ALA A 183 -22.65 -8.22 -17.63
CA ALA A 183 -22.71 -6.78 -17.78
C ALA A 183 -24.09 -6.38 -18.28
N LYS A 184 -24.72 -5.38 -17.64
CA LYS A 184 -26.11 -4.99 -17.93
C LYS A 184 -27.09 -6.17 -17.96
N GLY A 185 -26.93 -7.13 -17.07
CA GLY A 185 -27.78 -8.33 -16.99
C GLY A 185 -27.58 -9.36 -18.10
N ARG A 186 -26.64 -9.13 -19.02
CA ARG A 186 -26.30 -10.09 -20.08
C ARG A 186 -25.03 -10.85 -19.72
N PRO A 187 -24.97 -12.18 -19.88
CA PRO A 187 -23.75 -12.93 -19.66
C PRO A 187 -22.66 -12.44 -20.61
N LEU A 188 -21.46 -12.32 -20.11
CA LEU A 188 -20.31 -12.11 -20.96
C LEU A 188 -20.09 -13.38 -21.80
N PRO A 189 -19.67 -13.24 -23.07
CA PRO A 189 -19.42 -14.41 -23.91
C PRO A 189 -18.32 -15.27 -23.28
N SER A 190 -18.45 -16.60 -23.33
CA SER A 190 -17.42 -17.53 -22.91
C SER A 190 -16.18 -17.33 -23.78
N TYR A 191 -15.07 -16.98 -23.17
CA TYR A 191 -13.88 -16.59 -23.89
C TYR A 191 -13.06 -17.81 -24.35
N PRO A 192 -12.71 -17.91 -25.64
CA PRO A 192 -11.49 -18.57 -26.03
C PRO A 192 -10.34 -17.64 -25.54
N VAL A 193 -9.45 -18.16 -24.73
CA VAL A 193 -8.19 -17.47 -24.46
C VAL A 193 -7.38 -17.53 -25.75
N PRO A 194 -6.95 -16.40 -26.33
CA PRO A 194 -6.14 -16.41 -27.54
C PRO A 194 -4.90 -17.27 -27.32
N ALA A 195 -4.61 -18.16 -28.26
CA ALA A 195 -3.42 -19.02 -28.24
C ALA A 195 -2.10 -18.24 -28.29
N THR A 196 -2.16 -16.99 -28.66
CA THR A 196 -1.05 -16.04 -28.60
C THR A 196 -1.31 -15.07 -27.46
N GLY A 197 -0.40 -15.01 -26.49
CA GLY A 197 -0.43 -14.08 -25.36
C GLY A 197 -0.32 -12.58 -25.72
N ALA A 198 -0.72 -12.21 -26.92
CA ALA A 198 -1.02 -10.85 -27.33
C ALA A 198 -2.39 -10.47 -26.72
N LEU A 199 -2.43 -10.17 -25.44
CA LEU A 199 -3.31 -9.12 -24.96
C LEU A 199 -2.94 -7.90 -25.79
N LEU A 200 -3.67 -7.69 -26.90
CA LEU A 200 -3.64 -6.43 -27.61
C LEU A 200 -4.14 -5.41 -26.60
N LEU A 201 -3.19 -4.79 -25.87
CA LEU A 201 -3.48 -3.57 -25.14
C LEU A 201 -4.19 -2.68 -26.13
N PRO A 202 -5.44 -2.28 -25.91
CA PRO A 202 -6.05 -1.30 -26.76
C PRO A 202 -5.17 -0.06 -26.64
N LEU A 203 -4.36 0.14 -27.64
CA LEU A 203 -3.58 1.36 -27.85
C LEU A 203 -4.61 2.43 -28.24
N ALA A 204 -5.35 2.91 -27.26
CA ALA A 204 -6.29 3.97 -27.47
C ALA A 204 -5.51 5.23 -27.83
N GLU A 205 -5.90 5.89 -28.91
CA GLU A 205 -5.38 7.18 -29.35
C GLU A 205 -5.39 8.28 -28.27
N SER A 206 -6.09 8.03 -27.14
CA SER A 206 -6.23 8.94 -26.01
C SER A 206 -5.05 8.98 -25.05
N LEU A 207 -4.01 8.18 -25.26
CA LEU A 207 -2.93 8.00 -24.30
C LEU A 207 -1.66 8.80 -24.62
N ARG A 208 -1.78 10.02 -25.17
CA ARG A 208 -0.61 10.87 -25.49
C ARG A 208 0.00 11.47 -24.22
N PRO A 209 1.30 11.32 -23.96
CA PRO A 209 1.98 12.10 -22.93
C PRO A 209 1.81 13.60 -23.21
N ASN A 210 1.80 14.39 -22.16
CA ASN A 210 1.72 15.85 -22.25
C ASN A 210 3.11 16.45 -22.62
N TRP A 211 3.68 16.03 -23.74
CA TRP A 211 5.00 16.51 -24.18
C TRP A 211 4.92 17.79 -25.00
N ASP A 212 3.74 18.14 -25.47
CA ASP A 212 3.39 19.46 -25.99
C ASP A 212 3.12 20.48 -24.87
N PHE A 213 3.00 20.00 -23.62
CA PHE A 213 2.71 20.77 -22.39
C PHE A 213 1.39 21.54 -22.41
N GLU A 214 0.47 21.21 -23.29
CA GLU A 214 -0.82 21.92 -23.44
C GLU A 214 -1.88 21.48 -22.41
N ARG A 215 -1.58 20.50 -21.59
CA ARG A 215 -2.48 19.97 -20.57
C ARG A 215 -1.84 20.08 -19.17
N PRO A 216 -2.63 20.10 -18.08
CA PRO A 216 -2.08 20.10 -16.74
C PRO A 216 -1.04 18.98 -16.52
N LEU A 217 0.06 19.30 -15.85
CA LEU A 217 1.08 18.31 -15.49
C LEU A 217 0.46 17.27 -14.56
N PRO A 218 0.70 15.98 -14.80
CA PRO A 218 0.23 14.96 -13.89
C PRO A 218 0.92 15.12 -12.52
N PRO A 219 0.25 14.75 -11.41
CA PRO A 219 0.85 14.81 -10.08
C PRO A 219 2.05 13.87 -9.91
N LEU A 220 2.14 12.83 -10.76
CA LEU A 220 3.25 11.88 -10.79
C LEU A 220 4.43 12.44 -11.61
N GLY A 221 5.63 12.38 -11.05
CA GLY A 221 6.87 12.80 -11.72
C GLY A 221 7.28 14.24 -11.44
N GLN A 222 6.59 14.95 -10.57
CA GLN A 222 7.05 16.25 -10.08
C GLN A 222 8.38 16.08 -9.30
N PRO A 223 9.36 16.98 -9.49
CA PRO A 223 10.55 16.97 -8.67
C PRO A 223 10.23 17.29 -7.20
N ASP A 224 11.14 16.93 -6.29
CA ASP A 224 11.06 17.42 -4.92
C ASP A 224 11.09 18.96 -4.95
N PRO A 225 10.08 19.66 -4.37
CA PRO A 225 10.05 21.12 -4.33
C PRO A 225 11.28 21.75 -3.69
N ALA A 226 11.96 21.03 -2.78
CA ALA A 226 13.21 21.46 -2.19
C ALA A 226 14.40 21.42 -3.17
N GLU A 227 14.33 20.62 -4.21
CA GLU A 227 15.40 20.46 -5.21
C GLU A 227 15.11 21.22 -6.50
N ALA A 228 13.87 21.11 -6.98
CA ALA A 228 13.42 21.78 -8.20
C ALA A 228 11.88 21.86 -8.23
N THR A 229 11.34 22.86 -8.91
CA THR A 229 9.90 22.99 -9.18
C THR A 229 9.63 22.84 -10.68
N ALA A 230 8.50 22.24 -11.01
CA ALA A 230 8.00 22.09 -12.37
C ALA A 230 6.60 22.68 -12.46
N GLN A 231 6.38 23.62 -13.37
CA GLN A 231 5.09 24.25 -13.59
C GLN A 231 4.86 24.53 -15.08
N LEU A 232 3.60 24.59 -15.49
CA LEU A 232 3.24 25.14 -16.79
C LEU A 232 3.21 26.66 -16.70
N ASP A 233 3.77 27.31 -17.70
CA ASP A 233 3.78 28.76 -17.87
C ASP A 233 3.23 29.10 -19.25
N SER A 234 2.59 30.28 -19.38
CA SER A 234 1.94 30.75 -20.60
C SER A 234 2.48 32.10 -21.09
N ALA A 235 3.49 32.67 -20.41
CA ALA A 235 3.96 34.01 -20.70
C ALA A 235 4.55 34.17 -22.11
N SER A 236 5.21 33.12 -22.61
CA SER A 236 5.90 33.21 -23.93
C SER A 236 6.19 31.79 -24.48
N PRO A 237 5.16 31.00 -24.80
CA PRO A 237 5.35 29.65 -25.39
C PRO A 237 6.00 29.75 -26.76
N GLN A 238 6.73 28.70 -27.14
CA GLN A 238 7.24 28.55 -28.51
C GLN A 238 6.17 27.99 -29.41
N HIS A 239 5.33 27.09 -28.87
CA HIS A 239 4.22 26.48 -29.56
C HIS A 239 2.99 26.38 -28.66
N GLY A 240 1.78 26.48 -29.20
CA GLY A 240 0.56 26.37 -28.41
C GLY A 240 0.33 27.51 -27.42
N ARG A 241 -0.11 27.16 -26.19
CA ARG A 241 -0.49 28.10 -25.13
C ARG A 241 0.39 28.02 -23.91
N HIS A 242 1.07 26.90 -23.71
CA HIS A 242 1.83 26.61 -22.50
C HIS A 242 3.18 25.98 -22.84
N TYR A 243 4.09 26.09 -21.90
CA TYR A 243 5.39 25.43 -21.92
C TYR A 243 5.76 24.96 -20.52
N LEU A 244 6.69 24.00 -20.40
CA LEU A 244 7.19 23.54 -19.12
C LEU A 244 8.31 24.43 -18.62
N ARG A 245 8.14 25.01 -17.42
CA ARG A 245 9.15 25.79 -16.72
C ARG A 245 9.67 25.00 -15.51
N LEU A 246 10.96 24.78 -15.49
CA LEU A 246 11.70 24.07 -14.43
C LEU A 246 12.59 25.07 -13.69
N VAL A 247 12.49 25.13 -12.38
CA VAL A 247 13.35 25.99 -11.55
C VAL A 247 14.09 25.11 -10.57
N ARG A 248 15.44 25.10 -10.65
CA ARG A 248 16.25 24.44 -9.63
C ARG A 248 16.44 25.37 -8.44
N THR A 249 16.01 24.94 -7.26
CA THR A 249 16.06 25.67 -6.00
C THR A 249 17.20 25.20 -5.09
N SER A 250 17.73 23.97 -5.31
CA SER A 250 18.75 23.39 -4.46
C SER A 250 20.10 24.14 -4.51
N ALA A 251 20.76 24.20 -3.34
CA ALA A 251 22.04 24.89 -3.17
C ALA A 251 23.17 24.23 -3.99
N PRO A 252 24.26 24.99 -4.32
CA PRO A 252 25.45 24.43 -4.93
C PRO A 252 26.05 23.31 -4.06
N GLY A 253 26.49 22.22 -4.69
CA GLY A 253 27.04 21.05 -4.01
C GLY A 253 26.07 19.91 -3.74
N GLN A 254 24.78 20.13 -3.88
CA GLN A 254 23.77 19.08 -3.84
C GLN A 254 23.75 18.28 -5.18
N PRO A 255 23.42 16.98 -5.15
CA PRO A 255 23.25 16.19 -6.36
C PRO A 255 22.30 16.86 -7.35
N ALA A 256 22.64 16.82 -8.64
CA ALA A 256 21.80 17.43 -9.67
C ALA A 256 20.47 16.69 -9.80
N PRO A 257 19.30 17.33 -9.53
CA PRO A 257 18.02 16.70 -9.66
C PRO A 257 17.70 16.33 -11.10
N THR A 258 17.00 15.20 -11.28
CA THR A 258 16.46 14.80 -12.58
C THR A 258 14.94 14.91 -12.54
N VAL A 259 14.41 15.77 -13.40
CA VAL A 259 12.96 15.91 -13.60
C VAL A 259 12.51 14.88 -14.63
N TYR A 260 11.62 13.97 -14.25
CA TYR A 260 11.13 12.94 -15.16
C TYR A 260 9.99 13.51 -16.02
N LEU A 261 10.15 13.39 -17.35
CA LEU A 261 9.21 13.89 -18.35
C LEU A 261 8.24 12.82 -18.85
N GLY A 262 8.51 11.55 -18.57
CA GLY A 262 7.65 10.45 -18.96
C GLY A 262 8.42 9.18 -19.31
N THR A 263 7.67 8.17 -19.76
CA THR A 263 8.21 6.86 -20.12
C THR A 263 7.83 6.52 -21.56
N VAL A 264 8.81 6.10 -22.34
CA VAL A 264 8.66 5.56 -23.69
C VAL A 264 8.72 4.04 -23.61
N ARG A 265 7.70 3.35 -24.08
CA ARG A 265 7.74 1.88 -24.21
C ARG A 265 8.36 1.51 -25.55
N LEU A 266 9.23 0.53 -25.51
CA LEU A 266 9.90 -0.03 -26.68
C LEU A 266 9.47 -1.48 -26.85
N ASP A 267 9.07 -1.83 -28.07
CA ASP A 267 8.89 -3.22 -28.45
C ASP A 267 10.28 -3.85 -28.74
N LYS A 268 10.42 -5.15 -28.53
CA LYS A 268 11.63 -5.93 -28.84
C LYS A 268 12.17 -5.68 -30.26
N LYS A 269 11.29 -5.42 -31.20
CA LYS A 269 11.61 -5.08 -32.60
C LYS A 269 12.35 -3.76 -32.78
N GLU A 270 12.41 -2.94 -31.74
CA GLU A 270 12.96 -1.57 -31.78
C GLU A 270 14.35 -1.47 -31.16
N GLY A 271 14.87 -2.56 -30.59
CA GLY A 271 16.19 -2.57 -29.93
C GLY A 271 17.38 -2.21 -30.85
N GLY A 272 17.26 -2.42 -32.16
CA GLY A 272 18.27 -2.03 -33.15
C GLY A 272 18.06 -0.66 -33.79
N LYS A 273 17.06 0.13 -33.36
CA LYS A 273 16.65 1.37 -33.98
C LYS A 273 17.18 2.59 -33.21
N ALA A 274 17.16 3.76 -33.89
CA ALA A 274 17.52 5.03 -33.29
C ALA A 274 16.26 5.74 -32.72
N LEU A 275 16.27 6.04 -31.45
CA LEU A 275 15.30 6.95 -30.82
C LEU A 275 15.83 8.38 -30.93
N ARG A 276 15.10 9.25 -31.61
CA ARG A 276 15.41 10.66 -31.69
C ARG A 276 14.42 11.46 -30.83
N VAL A 277 14.97 12.33 -29.97
CA VAL A 277 14.21 13.27 -29.13
C VAL A 277 14.46 14.67 -29.67
N ALA A 278 13.42 15.41 -29.99
CA ALA A 278 13.53 16.77 -30.45
C ALA A 278 12.50 17.69 -29.75
N GLY A 279 12.77 18.97 -29.75
CA GLY A 279 11.92 19.97 -29.12
C GLY A 279 12.58 21.34 -29.08
N TYR A 280 12.06 22.20 -28.23
CA TYR A 280 12.59 23.55 -28.01
C TYR A 280 12.94 23.76 -26.55
N TRP A 281 13.99 24.55 -26.30
CA TRP A 281 14.38 24.91 -24.97
C TRP A 281 15.02 26.27 -24.90
N ARG A 282 15.02 26.89 -23.72
CA ARG A 282 15.74 28.12 -23.44
C ARG A 282 16.09 28.24 -21.96
N ARG A 283 16.98 29.19 -21.65
CA ARG A 283 17.26 29.68 -20.29
C ARG A 283 16.99 31.18 -20.22
N PRO A 284 15.84 31.60 -19.69
CA PRO A 284 15.53 33.02 -19.56
C PRO A 284 16.39 33.66 -18.46
N GLY A 285 16.88 34.89 -18.70
CA GLY A 285 17.60 35.76 -17.77
C GLY A 285 19.11 35.86 -17.96
N ALA A 286 19.71 36.84 -17.29
CA ALA A 286 21.14 37.20 -17.39
C ALA A 286 22.14 36.19 -16.76
N LEU A 287 21.69 35.01 -16.37
CA LEU A 287 22.50 33.97 -15.72
C LEU A 287 23.24 33.08 -16.73
N ALA A 288 23.47 33.51 -17.94
CA ALA A 288 24.29 32.81 -18.94
C ALA A 288 25.76 32.63 -18.54
N SER A 289 26.19 33.19 -17.40
CA SER A 289 27.60 33.17 -16.95
C SER A 289 27.89 32.23 -15.78
N LEU A 290 26.94 31.42 -15.31
CA LEU A 290 27.25 30.45 -14.27
C LEU A 290 28.04 29.28 -14.85
N ALA A 291 29.33 29.22 -14.53
CA ALA A 291 30.25 28.14 -14.80
C ALA A 291 29.74 26.86 -14.10
N GLY A 292 29.06 26.04 -14.84
CA GLY A 292 28.58 24.74 -14.39
C GLY A 292 28.28 23.85 -15.60
N PRO A 293 28.24 22.52 -15.42
CA PRO A 293 27.92 21.62 -16.52
C PRO A 293 26.54 21.95 -17.10
N PRO A 294 26.35 21.81 -18.42
CA PRO A 294 25.07 22.10 -19.08
C PRO A 294 23.95 21.17 -18.58
N ALA A 295 22.71 21.62 -18.73
CA ALA A 295 21.56 20.73 -18.56
C ALA A 295 21.69 19.54 -19.52
N ALA A 296 21.34 18.36 -19.08
CA ALA A 296 21.49 17.15 -19.86
C ALA A 296 20.19 16.35 -19.88
N PHE A 297 19.83 15.87 -21.06
CA PHE A 297 18.80 14.84 -21.16
C PHE A 297 19.32 13.54 -20.56
N ALA A 298 18.58 12.96 -19.65
CA ALA A 298 18.89 11.70 -19.00
C ALA A 298 17.87 10.65 -19.48
N VAL A 299 18.37 9.58 -20.05
CA VAL A 299 17.56 8.43 -20.44
C VAL A 299 17.97 7.26 -19.58
N ARG A 300 17.03 6.64 -18.92
CA ARG A 300 17.24 5.44 -18.11
C ARG A 300 16.44 4.30 -18.72
N LEU A 301 17.13 3.19 -19.02
CA LEU A 301 16.47 1.97 -19.43
C LEU A 301 15.84 1.28 -18.21
N LEU A 302 14.60 0.92 -18.36
CA LEU A 302 13.86 0.09 -17.41
C LEU A 302 13.64 -1.26 -18.09
N THR A 303 14.52 -2.24 -17.84
CA THR A 303 14.38 -3.60 -18.39
C THR A 303 13.62 -4.49 -17.42
N THR A 304 12.76 -5.35 -17.97
CA THR A 304 12.17 -6.49 -17.26
C THR A 304 13.04 -7.71 -17.54
N GLY A 305 14.11 -7.87 -16.82
CA GLY A 305 14.98 -9.04 -17.01
C GLY A 305 14.43 -10.27 -16.30
N GLN A 306 14.39 -11.40 -17.02
CA GLN A 306 13.96 -12.71 -16.52
C GLN A 306 14.99 -13.36 -15.57
N ARG A 307 16.06 -12.73 -15.19
CA ARG A 307 17.04 -13.30 -14.25
C ARG A 307 16.73 -12.89 -12.82
N THR A 308 16.14 -13.87 -12.12
CA THR A 308 15.88 -13.93 -10.69
C THR A 308 14.72 -13.05 -10.20
N LEU A 309 13.54 -13.70 -10.05
CA LEU A 309 12.54 -13.38 -9.02
C LEU A 309 12.51 -11.89 -8.56
N GLY A 310 11.88 -11.04 -9.34
CA GLY A 310 11.41 -9.75 -8.83
C GLY A 310 12.43 -8.64 -8.66
N ARG A 311 13.63 -8.72 -9.22
CA ARG A 311 14.61 -7.62 -9.17
C ARG A 311 14.57 -6.76 -10.40
N TRP A 312 14.11 -5.52 -10.21
CA TRP A 312 14.43 -4.43 -11.11
C TRP A 312 15.84 -3.96 -10.81
N ARG A 313 16.77 -4.26 -11.64
CA ARG A 313 17.90 -3.37 -11.79
C ARG A 313 17.37 -2.14 -12.51
N ALA A 314 17.25 -1.02 -11.82
CA ALA A 314 17.44 0.25 -12.47
C ALA A 314 18.89 0.20 -12.95
N ASP A 315 19.10 -0.29 -14.17
CA ASP A 315 20.44 -0.30 -14.71
C ASP A 315 20.94 1.13 -14.67
N THR A 316 22.08 1.33 -14.05
CA THR A 316 22.83 2.59 -14.00
C THR A 316 23.33 3.00 -15.39
N LEU A 317 23.01 2.27 -16.43
CA LEU A 317 23.21 2.63 -17.83
C LEU A 317 22.28 3.78 -18.22
N GLY A 318 22.53 4.93 -17.61
CA GLY A 318 21.91 6.18 -17.99
C GLY A 318 22.72 6.82 -19.11
N TRP A 319 22.17 6.90 -20.30
CA TRP A 319 22.72 7.75 -21.34
C TRP A 319 22.40 9.22 -21.02
N LYS A 320 23.41 10.07 -21.08
CA LYS A 320 23.28 11.50 -20.81
C LYS A 320 23.86 12.26 -21.96
N THR A 321 23.07 13.07 -22.63
CA THR A 321 23.58 14.02 -23.62
C THR A 321 23.33 15.45 -23.16
N PRO A 322 24.36 16.30 -23.15
CA PRO A 322 24.17 17.72 -22.90
C PRO A 322 23.27 18.33 -24.00
N LEU A 323 22.38 19.21 -23.58
CA LEU A 323 21.65 20.04 -24.49
C LEU A 323 22.62 21.04 -25.15
N PRO A 324 22.32 21.51 -26.37
CA PRO A 324 23.09 22.60 -26.99
C PRO A 324 23.21 23.79 -26.04
N PRO A 325 24.20 24.67 -26.17
CA PRO A 325 24.34 25.85 -25.32
C PRO A 325 23.04 26.66 -25.27
N PRO A 326 22.54 26.99 -24.06
CA PRO A 326 21.26 27.69 -23.95
C PRO A 326 21.42 29.18 -24.20
N GLY A 327 20.45 29.77 -24.87
CA GLY A 327 20.25 31.21 -24.97
C GLY A 327 18.98 31.69 -24.27
N PRO A 328 18.72 32.99 -24.20
CA PRO A 328 17.45 33.54 -23.68
C PRO A 328 16.27 33.33 -24.63
N GLN A 329 16.56 33.05 -25.89
CA GLN A 329 15.56 32.76 -26.92
C GLN A 329 15.36 31.25 -27.06
N TRP A 330 14.19 30.86 -27.55
CA TRP A 330 13.88 29.48 -27.90
C TRP A 330 14.84 28.95 -28.96
N ALA A 331 15.48 27.85 -28.66
CA ALA A 331 16.37 27.12 -29.57
C ALA A 331 15.86 25.71 -29.79
N ALA A 332 15.78 25.29 -31.05
CA ALA A 332 15.48 23.90 -31.36
C ALA A 332 16.65 23.00 -30.98
N PHE A 333 16.36 21.82 -30.49
CA PHE A 333 17.36 20.75 -30.29
C PHE A 333 16.87 19.43 -30.85
N THR A 334 17.82 18.59 -31.21
CA THR A 334 17.59 17.20 -31.58
C THR A 334 18.70 16.36 -30.97
N LEU A 335 18.29 15.31 -30.27
CA LEU A 335 19.20 14.35 -29.64
C LEU A 335 18.88 12.96 -30.17
N GLU A 336 19.90 12.19 -30.42
CA GLU A 336 19.78 10.79 -30.80
C GLU A 336 20.16 9.89 -29.61
N VAL A 337 19.27 8.99 -29.25
CA VAL A 337 19.47 8.02 -28.19
C VAL A 337 19.84 6.68 -28.82
N PRO A 338 21.08 6.22 -28.66
CA PRO A 338 21.53 4.96 -29.24
C PRO A 338 20.94 3.80 -28.46
N LEU A 339 19.80 3.27 -28.87
CA LEU A 339 19.12 2.19 -28.17
C LEU A 339 20.00 0.94 -28.02
N GLN A 340 20.87 0.69 -29.02
CA GLN A 340 21.83 -0.43 -28.96
C GLN A 340 22.78 -0.36 -27.76
N LEU A 341 23.21 0.84 -27.36
CA LEU A 341 24.07 1.02 -26.20
C LEU A 341 23.33 0.82 -24.87
N LEU A 342 22.01 1.01 -24.88
CA LEU A 342 21.17 0.84 -23.69
C LEU A 342 20.79 -0.63 -23.45
N PHE A 343 20.70 -1.43 -24.51
CA PHE A 343 20.30 -2.84 -24.41
C PHE A 343 21.48 -3.80 -24.24
N GLY A 344 22.73 -3.35 -24.39
CA GLY A 344 23.92 -4.20 -24.32
C GLY A 344 23.97 -5.26 -25.44
N HIS A 345 24.82 -6.28 -25.29
CA HIS A 345 24.95 -7.39 -26.23
C HIS A 345 23.95 -8.55 -25.95
N GLU A 346 23.23 -8.51 -24.86
CA GLU A 346 22.18 -9.49 -24.58
C GLU A 346 20.88 -9.04 -25.24
N GLU A 347 20.31 -9.89 -26.11
CA GLU A 347 19.01 -9.61 -26.70
C GLU A 347 17.98 -9.42 -25.59
N PRO A 348 17.27 -8.26 -25.55
CA PRO A 348 16.21 -8.07 -24.58
C PRO A 348 15.11 -9.09 -24.83
N THR A 349 14.89 -9.97 -23.87
CA THR A 349 13.86 -11.01 -23.96
C THR A 349 12.45 -10.45 -23.76
N ASP A 350 12.33 -9.20 -23.27
CA ASP A 350 11.06 -8.62 -22.85
C ASP A 350 10.90 -7.13 -23.27
N LEU A 351 9.66 -6.64 -23.20
CA LEU A 351 9.30 -5.23 -23.41
C LEU A 351 10.16 -4.32 -22.52
N GLY A 352 10.96 -3.49 -23.13
CA GLY A 352 11.72 -2.44 -22.45
C GLY A 352 10.90 -1.15 -22.33
N ALA A 353 11.20 -0.35 -21.30
CA ALA A 353 10.70 1.00 -21.21
C ALA A 353 11.87 1.96 -20.96
N LEU A 354 11.87 3.11 -21.61
CA LEU A 354 12.80 4.19 -21.36
C LEU A 354 12.14 5.23 -20.47
N SER A 355 12.73 5.53 -19.35
CA SER A 355 12.36 6.69 -18.54
C SER A 355 13.15 7.90 -19.05
N LEU A 356 12.44 8.93 -19.45
CA LEU A 356 13.01 10.17 -19.96
C LEU A 356 13.02 11.22 -18.88
N GLY A 357 14.13 11.92 -18.71
CA GLY A 357 14.25 12.98 -17.73
C GLY A 357 15.20 14.09 -18.18
N LEU A 358 15.09 15.23 -17.55
CA LEU A 358 16.02 16.34 -17.68
C LEU A 358 16.80 16.53 -16.39
N ARG A 359 18.11 16.39 -16.45
CA ARG A 359 19.00 16.65 -15.33
C ARG A 359 19.37 18.13 -15.29
N LEU A 360 19.17 18.76 -14.13
CA LEU A 360 19.42 20.18 -13.91
C LEU A 360 20.70 20.36 -13.07
N PRO A 361 21.90 20.41 -13.67
CA PRO A 361 23.16 20.41 -12.91
C PRO A 361 23.48 21.76 -12.23
N SER A 362 22.89 22.86 -12.70
CA SER A 362 23.11 24.19 -12.15
C SER A 362 21.80 24.81 -11.69
N ALA A 363 21.87 25.71 -10.68
CA ALA A 363 20.74 26.51 -10.27
C ALA A 363 20.23 27.39 -11.41
N GLY A 364 18.94 27.73 -11.38
CA GLY A 364 18.32 28.61 -12.36
C GLY A 364 17.10 28.02 -13.03
N VAL A 365 16.67 28.64 -14.10
CA VAL A 365 15.46 28.32 -14.86
C VAL A 365 15.82 27.65 -16.18
N VAL A 366 15.11 26.56 -16.49
CA VAL A 366 15.12 25.90 -17.80
C VAL A 366 13.68 25.79 -18.28
N GLU A 367 13.45 26.17 -19.51
CA GLU A 367 12.15 26.10 -20.14
C GLU A 367 12.18 25.16 -21.33
N LEU A 368 11.16 24.32 -21.47
CA LEU A 368 11.01 23.31 -22.51
C LEU A 368 9.64 23.45 -23.16
N ASP A 369 9.60 23.26 -24.49
CA ASP A 369 8.36 23.29 -25.23
C ASP A 369 8.37 22.28 -26.39
N ASN A 370 7.19 21.76 -26.70
CA ASN A 370 6.90 20.92 -27.87
C ASN A 370 7.92 19.79 -28.09
N LEU A 371 8.04 18.91 -27.11
CA LEU A 371 8.86 17.70 -27.23
C LEU A 371 8.18 16.67 -28.12
N TYR A 372 8.93 16.08 -29.03
CA TYR A 372 8.44 14.96 -29.84
C TYR A 372 9.54 13.90 -30.05
N PHE A 373 9.11 12.69 -30.33
CA PHE A 373 9.95 11.53 -30.42
C PHE A 373 9.75 10.82 -31.75
N THR A 374 10.83 10.32 -32.32
CA THR A 374 10.75 9.45 -33.51
C THR A 374 11.59 8.20 -33.29
N ILE A 375 11.11 7.07 -33.81
CA ILE A 375 11.86 5.82 -33.90
C ILE A 375 12.02 5.50 -35.37
N ASP A 376 13.27 5.38 -35.86
CA ASP A 376 13.61 5.25 -37.27
C ASP A 376 12.93 6.31 -38.16
N GLY A 377 12.90 7.56 -37.68
CA GLY A 377 12.30 8.68 -38.41
C GLY A 377 10.77 8.70 -38.45
N LYS A 378 10.10 7.67 -37.88
CA LYS A 378 8.63 7.64 -37.75
C LYS A 378 8.23 8.27 -36.43
N PRO A 379 7.22 9.16 -36.40
CA PRO A 379 6.76 9.73 -35.15
C PRO A 379 6.37 8.63 -34.17
N TYR A 380 7.00 8.64 -33.01
CA TYR A 380 6.55 7.84 -31.88
C TYR A 380 5.41 8.62 -31.23
N LEU A 381 4.21 8.13 -31.40
CA LEU A 381 3.03 8.64 -30.73
C LEU A 381 2.78 7.79 -29.49
N PRO A 382 3.43 8.11 -28.35
CA PRO A 382 3.12 7.39 -27.16
C PRO A 382 1.69 7.71 -26.78
N THR A 383 0.95 6.67 -26.63
CA THR A 383 -0.39 6.73 -26.11
C THR A 383 -0.29 6.81 -24.59
N GLY A 384 -0.27 8.00 -24.02
CA GLY A 384 -0.41 8.23 -22.57
C GLY A 384 -1.87 8.03 -22.14
N PRO A 385 -2.14 7.70 -20.86
CA PRO A 385 -3.51 7.58 -20.40
C PRO A 385 -4.27 8.92 -20.48
N PRO A 386 -5.58 8.91 -20.71
CA PRO A 386 -6.37 10.13 -20.74
C PRO A 386 -6.25 10.85 -19.38
N VAL A 387 -6.17 12.16 -19.42
CA VAL A 387 -6.34 12.98 -18.22
C VAL A 387 -7.75 12.69 -17.69
N PRO A 388 -7.90 12.25 -16.44
CA PRO A 388 -9.21 11.99 -15.89
C PRO A 388 -10.05 13.25 -15.95
N PRO A 389 -11.35 13.16 -16.27
CA PRO A 389 -12.22 14.32 -16.26
C PRO A 389 -12.30 14.88 -14.82
N PRO A 390 -12.55 16.17 -14.67
CA PRO A 390 -12.88 16.75 -13.38
C PRO A 390 -14.17 16.12 -12.82
N PRO A 391 -14.42 16.23 -11.51
CA PRO A 391 -15.65 15.76 -10.90
C PRO A 391 -16.89 16.36 -11.58
N THR A 392 -17.87 15.53 -11.91
CA THR A 392 -19.12 15.96 -12.51
C THR A 392 -20.02 16.67 -11.50
N ALA A 393 -21.00 17.42 -11.97
CA ALA A 393 -22.00 18.07 -11.10
C ALA A 393 -22.79 17.02 -10.28
N ALA A 394 -23.14 15.87 -10.88
CA ALA A 394 -23.87 14.79 -10.21
C ALA A 394 -23.02 14.14 -9.10
N GLU A 395 -21.76 13.82 -9.35
CA GLU A 395 -20.83 13.29 -8.36
C GLU A 395 -20.63 14.27 -7.20
N THR A 396 -20.44 15.54 -7.52
CA THR A 396 -20.26 16.61 -6.53
C THR A 396 -21.51 16.80 -5.67
N ALA A 397 -22.71 16.81 -6.26
CA ALA A 397 -23.97 16.94 -5.54
C ALA A 397 -24.20 15.73 -4.62
N TRP A 398 -23.95 14.51 -5.12
CA TRP A 398 -24.03 13.31 -4.32
C TRP A 398 -23.04 13.33 -3.14
N LEU A 399 -21.78 13.68 -3.39
CA LEU A 399 -20.76 13.76 -2.34
C LEU A 399 -21.15 14.74 -1.23
N ARG A 400 -21.65 15.92 -1.60
CA ARG A 400 -22.13 16.94 -0.64
C ARG A 400 -23.33 16.46 0.18
N SER A 401 -24.16 15.58 -0.36
CA SER A 401 -25.34 15.06 0.33
C SER A 401 -24.99 14.07 1.46
N ILE A 402 -23.83 13.40 1.36
CA ILE A 402 -23.40 12.41 2.37
C ILE A 402 -22.26 12.89 3.26
N ALA A 403 -21.53 13.91 2.84
CA ALA A 403 -20.41 14.47 3.60
C ALA A 403 -20.93 15.18 4.85
N GLN A 404 -20.36 14.84 6.00
CA GLN A 404 -20.68 15.48 7.27
C GLN A 404 -19.55 16.44 7.66
N PRO A 405 -19.87 17.67 8.10
CA PRO A 405 -18.85 18.63 8.53
C PRO A 405 -18.16 18.15 9.78
N LEU A 406 -16.86 18.52 9.92
CA LEU A 406 -16.07 18.29 11.12
C LEU A 406 -15.42 19.63 11.50
N ARG A 407 -15.90 20.24 12.59
CA ARG A 407 -15.56 21.61 13.02
C ARG A 407 -14.74 21.60 14.30
N LEU A 408 -13.64 20.86 14.29
CA LEU A 408 -12.70 20.81 15.40
C LEU A 408 -12.09 22.22 15.62
N GLY A 409 -12.16 22.71 16.85
CA GLY A 409 -11.75 24.06 17.18
C GLY A 409 -12.90 25.06 17.34
N GLN A 410 -14.14 24.62 17.08
CA GLN A 410 -15.36 25.37 17.41
C GLN A 410 -16.07 24.65 18.57
N PRO A 411 -15.86 25.07 19.83
CA PRO A 411 -16.35 24.31 21.01
C PRO A 411 -17.83 23.98 20.99
N ALA A 412 -18.66 24.85 20.45
CA ALA A 412 -20.11 24.67 20.37
C ALA A 412 -20.55 23.49 19.47
N THR A 413 -19.75 23.10 18.49
CA THR A 413 -20.08 22.05 17.52
C THR A 413 -19.16 20.83 17.60
N GLU A 414 -18.01 20.97 18.21
CA GLU A 414 -17.00 19.89 18.29
C GLU A 414 -17.53 18.63 18.96
N ALA A 415 -18.23 18.78 20.09
CA ALA A 415 -18.81 17.63 20.81
C ALA A 415 -19.82 16.87 19.95
N THR A 416 -20.64 17.57 19.16
CA THR A 416 -21.65 16.97 18.27
C THR A 416 -20.96 16.28 17.08
N ASP A 417 -19.98 16.92 16.46
CA ASP A 417 -19.28 16.37 15.29
C ASP A 417 -18.47 15.13 15.69
N LEU A 418 -17.76 15.14 16.82
CA LEU A 418 -17.08 13.96 17.37
C LEU A 418 -18.04 12.85 17.80
N ALA A 419 -19.23 13.21 18.29
CA ALA A 419 -20.25 12.22 18.65
C ALA A 419 -20.73 11.43 17.44
N ALA A 420 -20.97 12.09 16.30
CA ALA A 420 -21.39 11.45 15.07
C ALA A 420 -20.28 10.52 14.50
N LEU A 421 -19.04 11.00 14.42
CA LEU A 421 -17.89 10.20 14.01
C LEU A 421 -17.63 9.05 14.98
N GLY A 422 -17.62 9.33 16.30
CA GLY A 422 -17.39 8.33 17.32
C GLY A 422 -18.49 7.27 17.39
N ALA A 423 -19.76 7.61 17.07
CA ALA A 423 -20.83 6.63 16.95
C ALA A 423 -20.61 5.65 15.78
N ALA A 424 -20.03 6.12 14.69
CA ALA A 424 -19.66 5.26 13.56
C ALA A 424 -18.54 4.26 13.91
N LEU A 425 -17.71 4.57 14.91
CA LEU A 425 -16.55 3.77 15.34
C LEU A 425 -16.84 2.94 16.60
N ALA A 426 -17.90 3.28 17.38
CA ALA A 426 -18.11 2.79 18.72
C ALA A 426 -18.43 1.30 18.84
N SER A 427 -18.87 0.62 17.78
CA SER A 427 -19.13 -0.81 17.81
C SER A 427 -17.87 -1.67 17.67
N ALA A 428 -16.76 -1.08 17.25
CA ALA A 428 -15.52 -1.80 17.02
C ALA A 428 -14.80 -2.15 18.34
N ARG A 429 -14.12 -3.26 18.33
CA ARG A 429 -13.13 -3.64 19.35
C ARG A 429 -11.79 -2.96 19.10
N LEU A 430 -11.36 -2.94 17.84
CA LEU A 430 -10.16 -2.24 17.39
C LEU A 430 -10.55 -1.22 16.31
N VAL A 431 -10.10 0.02 16.46
CA VAL A 431 -10.27 1.09 15.46
C VAL A 431 -8.92 1.49 14.93
N GLY A 432 -8.65 1.21 13.65
CA GLY A 432 -7.49 1.74 12.94
C GLY A 432 -7.76 3.18 12.52
N VAL A 433 -6.94 4.12 12.99
CA VAL A 433 -6.97 5.52 12.58
C VAL A 433 -5.70 5.78 11.79
N GLY A 434 -5.87 6.02 10.51
CA GLY A 434 -4.78 6.20 9.56
C GLY A 434 -4.16 7.58 9.61
N GLU A 435 -3.04 7.74 8.94
CA GLU A 435 -2.41 9.03 8.70
C GLU A 435 -1.74 9.04 7.33
N VAL A 436 -1.72 10.24 6.71
CA VAL A 436 -1.07 10.49 5.42
C VAL A 436 0.41 10.74 5.61
N THR A 437 0.77 11.37 6.72
CA THR A 437 2.13 11.79 7.07
C THR A 437 2.23 12.01 8.58
N HIS A 438 3.39 11.76 9.14
CA HIS A 438 3.71 12.07 10.54
C HIS A 438 3.91 13.57 10.81
N GLY A 439 3.73 14.43 9.83
CA GLY A 439 4.11 15.83 9.92
C GLY A 439 2.97 16.86 9.88
N SER A 440 1.69 16.47 9.90
CA SER A 440 0.55 17.38 9.86
C SER A 440 0.00 17.70 11.24
N HIS A 441 -0.07 18.99 11.58
CA HIS A 441 -0.71 19.47 12.81
C HIS A 441 -2.19 19.03 12.90
N GLU A 442 -2.92 19.11 11.80
CA GLU A 442 -4.36 18.79 11.77
C GLU A 442 -4.61 17.31 11.98
N ILE A 443 -3.74 16.44 11.44
CA ILE A 443 -3.78 15.00 11.68
C ILE A 443 -3.59 14.70 13.16
N PHE A 444 -2.53 15.20 13.76
CA PHE A 444 -2.26 15.02 15.19
C PHE A 444 -3.38 15.57 16.06
N THR A 445 -3.93 16.75 15.72
CA THR A 445 -5.06 17.37 16.44
C THR A 445 -6.31 16.49 16.38
N LEU A 446 -6.64 15.95 15.21
CA LEU A 446 -7.78 15.04 15.05
C LEU A 446 -7.57 13.76 15.87
N HIS A 447 -6.41 13.12 15.77
CA HIS A 447 -6.10 11.93 16.56
C HIS A 447 -6.23 12.20 18.06
N ASN A 448 -5.63 13.29 18.54
CA ASN A 448 -5.70 13.68 19.94
C ASN A 448 -7.17 13.80 20.42
N LYS A 449 -7.99 14.58 19.71
CA LYS A 449 -9.38 14.80 20.08
C LYS A 449 -10.23 13.53 19.96
N LEU A 450 -10.05 12.76 18.90
CA LEU A 450 -10.78 11.52 18.67
C LEU A 450 -10.43 10.45 19.72
N ILE A 451 -9.16 10.28 20.05
CA ILE A 451 -8.70 9.32 21.06
C ILE A 451 -9.25 9.69 22.44
N ARG A 452 -9.17 10.97 22.83
CA ARG A 452 -9.78 11.46 24.07
C ARG A 452 -11.29 11.17 24.13
N TYR A 453 -11.97 11.40 23.02
CA TYR A 453 -13.41 11.12 22.92
C TYR A 453 -13.73 9.62 23.04
N LEU A 454 -12.98 8.78 22.33
CA LEU A 454 -13.19 7.32 22.35
C LEU A 454 -12.88 6.72 23.73
N ILE A 455 -11.81 7.14 24.40
CA ILE A 455 -11.45 6.70 25.75
C ILE A 455 -12.46 7.25 26.76
N GLY A 456 -12.72 8.55 26.76
CA GLY A 456 -13.56 9.20 27.76
C GLY A 456 -15.04 8.91 27.64
N GLN A 457 -15.56 8.61 26.42
CA GLN A 457 -17.01 8.54 26.17
C GLN A 457 -17.47 7.22 25.54
N LYS A 458 -16.58 6.42 24.98
CA LYS A 458 -16.95 5.20 24.22
C LYS A 458 -16.35 3.91 24.79
N GLY A 459 -15.69 3.99 25.95
CA GLY A 459 -15.18 2.83 26.67
C GLY A 459 -13.99 2.16 25.98
N PHE A 460 -13.21 2.90 25.20
CA PHE A 460 -11.89 2.45 24.76
C PHE A 460 -10.92 2.51 25.93
N THR A 461 -10.00 1.55 26.01
CA THR A 461 -9.11 1.37 27.15
C THR A 461 -7.67 1.83 26.86
N GLY A 462 -7.41 2.31 25.65
CA GLY A 462 -6.08 2.83 25.31
C GLY A 462 -5.87 2.95 23.81
N LEU A 463 -4.60 3.18 23.48
CA LEU A 463 -4.14 3.27 22.10
C LEU A 463 -2.87 2.43 21.90
N ALA A 464 -2.66 1.98 20.67
CA ALA A 464 -1.45 1.32 20.24
C ALA A 464 -0.90 2.03 18.98
N LEU A 465 0.40 2.31 18.99
CA LEU A 465 1.11 3.03 17.94
C LEU A 465 1.92 2.06 17.07
N GLU A 466 2.05 2.35 15.79
CA GLU A 466 3.07 1.74 14.93
C GLU A 466 4.46 2.27 15.33
N ALA A 467 4.88 1.95 16.54
CA ALA A 467 6.10 2.47 17.18
C ALA A 467 6.72 1.43 18.12
N SER A 468 7.93 1.73 18.65
CA SER A 468 8.66 0.82 19.56
C SER A 468 7.83 0.44 20.79
N PRO A 469 7.57 -0.85 21.03
CA PRO A 469 6.85 -1.33 22.22
C PRO A 469 7.54 -0.96 23.52
N VAL A 470 8.88 -0.93 23.54
CA VAL A 470 9.67 -0.60 24.73
C VAL A 470 9.54 0.88 25.09
N ALA A 471 9.62 1.77 24.10
CA ALA A 471 9.43 3.20 24.33
C ALA A 471 7.98 3.52 24.73
N CYS A 472 6.99 2.84 24.14
CA CYS A 472 5.59 2.98 24.54
C CYS A 472 5.33 2.46 25.97
N ALA A 473 6.02 1.39 26.41
CA ALA A 473 5.92 0.90 27.78
C ALA A 473 6.40 1.93 28.82
N ALA A 474 7.48 2.67 28.52
CA ALA A 474 7.95 3.77 29.37
C ALA A 474 6.94 4.92 29.47
N LEU A 475 6.25 5.24 28.37
CA LEU A 475 5.15 6.22 28.38
C LEU A 475 3.93 5.72 29.17
N THR A 476 3.61 4.42 29.08
CA THR A 476 2.54 3.80 29.89
C THR A 476 2.86 3.89 31.38
N GLU A 477 4.12 3.65 31.75
CA GLU A 477 4.56 3.81 33.14
C GLU A 477 4.41 5.25 33.60
N TYR A 478 4.81 6.25 32.79
CA TYR A 478 4.54 7.65 33.08
C TYR A 478 3.04 7.91 33.26
N VAL A 479 2.20 7.42 32.38
CA VAL A 479 0.73 7.61 32.48
C VAL A 479 0.20 7.04 33.78
N ARG A 480 0.70 5.88 34.23
CA ARG A 480 0.25 5.20 35.44
C ARG A 480 0.81 5.83 36.72
N THR A 481 2.09 6.16 36.78
CA THR A 481 2.80 6.54 37.99
C THR A 481 3.19 8.03 38.07
N GLY A 482 3.38 8.67 36.92
CA GLY A 482 3.94 10.02 36.77
C GLY A 482 5.47 10.06 36.76
N HIS A 483 6.15 8.88 36.79
CA HIS A 483 7.61 8.83 36.75
C HIS A 483 8.16 9.18 35.36
N GLY A 484 9.18 10.02 35.34
CA GLY A 484 9.88 10.45 34.14
C GLY A 484 9.34 11.78 33.55
N ASP A 485 10.11 12.28 32.61
CA ASP A 485 9.72 13.47 31.83
C ASP A 485 9.04 13.00 30.52
N PRO A 486 7.75 13.24 30.32
CA PRO A 486 7.04 12.75 29.15
C PRO A 486 7.59 13.28 27.82
N ALA A 487 8.21 14.47 27.80
CA ALA A 487 8.83 15.01 26.58
C ALA A 487 10.08 14.18 26.19
N ARG A 488 10.92 13.85 27.17
CA ARG A 488 12.09 12.98 26.94
C ARG A 488 11.71 11.55 26.58
N LEU A 489 10.68 11.01 27.22
CA LEU A 489 10.18 9.68 26.90
C LEU A 489 9.61 9.63 25.47
N LEU A 490 8.93 10.68 25.07
CA LEU A 490 8.37 10.80 23.72
C LEU A 490 9.47 10.97 22.65
N ALA A 491 10.57 11.65 22.99
CA ALA A 491 11.71 11.79 22.08
C ALA A 491 12.38 10.44 21.74
N ALA A 492 12.17 9.40 22.56
CA ALA A 492 12.62 8.02 22.29
C ALA A 492 11.71 7.29 21.27
N LEU A 493 10.54 7.83 20.95
CA LEU A 493 9.67 7.31 19.89
C LEU A 493 10.13 7.86 18.54
N ASP A 494 10.85 7.06 17.78
CA ASP A 494 11.31 7.45 16.46
C ASP A 494 10.14 7.88 15.56
N GLY A 495 10.19 9.14 15.08
CA GLY A 495 9.19 9.75 14.20
C GLY A 495 7.92 10.28 14.87
N TRP A 496 7.81 10.24 16.21
CA TRP A 496 6.60 10.64 16.95
C TRP A 496 6.77 11.79 17.96
N PRO A 497 7.91 12.48 18.11
CA PRO A 497 8.10 13.49 19.15
C PRO A 497 7.40 14.80 18.85
N ALA A 498 6.09 14.76 18.60
CA ALA A 498 5.27 15.93 18.33
C ALA A 498 4.68 16.53 19.61
N ALA A 499 4.59 17.85 19.69
CA ALA A 499 3.99 18.55 20.82
C ALA A 499 2.52 18.16 21.01
N GLU A 500 1.81 17.92 19.92
CA GLU A 500 0.41 17.48 19.91
C GLU A 500 0.26 16.09 20.54
N LEU A 501 1.21 15.18 20.33
CA LEU A 501 1.21 13.88 21.00
C LEU A 501 1.60 13.99 22.48
N LEU A 502 2.52 14.90 22.83
CA LEU A 502 2.84 15.19 24.22
C LEU A 502 1.60 15.68 24.99
N ASP A 503 0.78 16.52 24.37
CA ASP A 503 -0.48 16.97 24.96
C ASP A 503 -1.45 15.81 25.21
N LEU A 504 -1.53 14.86 24.28
CA LEU A 504 -2.31 13.62 24.48
C LEU A 504 -1.76 12.79 25.66
N VAL A 505 -0.45 12.58 25.74
CA VAL A 505 0.19 11.82 26.84
C VAL A 505 -0.08 12.46 28.20
N ARG A 506 0.01 13.79 28.30
CA ARG A 506 -0.32 14.53 29.53
C ARG A 506 -1.80 14.40 29.89
N TRP A 507 -2.68 14.45 28.91
CA TRP A 507 -4.11 14.22 29.14
C TRP A 507 -4.37 12.80 29.61
N LEU A 508 -3.75 11.78 29.02
CA LEU A 508 -3.87 10.39 29.47
C LEU A 508 -3.44 10.24 30.95
N ARG A 509 -2.38 10.93 31.36
CA ARG A 509 -1.98 10.96 32.79
C ARG A 509 -3.07 11.57 33.68
N THR A 510 -3.64 12.71 33.28
CA THR A 510 -4.73 13.35 34.03
C THR A 510 -5.96 12.46 34.08
N TYR A 511 -6.32 11.83 32.97
CA TYR A 511 -7.43 10.89 32.88
C TYR A 511 -7.21 9.68 33.79
N GLN A 512 -6.01 9.09 33.80
CA GLN A 512 -5.66 7.96 34.64
C GLN A 512 -5.76 8.29 36.16
N LEU A 513 -5.37 9.50 36.54
CA LEU A 513 -5.53 9.96 37.93
C LEU A 513 -7.01 10.06 38.34
N ALA A 514 -7.85 10.49 37.43
CA ALA A 514 -9.29 10.58 37.68
C ALA A 514 -10.01 9.22 37.63
N HIS A 515 -9.40 8.21 36.95
CA HIS A 515 -9.98 6.88 36.74
C HIS A 515 -8.98 5.76 37.12
N PRO A 516 -8.56 5.67 38.40
CA PRO A 516 -7.51 4.72 38.81
C PRO A 516 -7.89 3.24 38.64
N ALA A 517 -9.19 2.94 38.67
CA ALA A 517 -9.70 1.57 38.52
C ALA A 517 -9.68 1.07 37.05
N THR A 518 -9.54 1.94 36.08
CA THR A 518 -9.48 1.61 34.66
C THR A 518 -8.16 2.05 34.05
N PRO A 519 -7.12 1.21 34.12
CA PRO A 519 -5.81 1.57 33.60
C PRO A 519 -5.85 1.80 32.11
N VAL A 520 -5.25 2.92 31.66
CA VAL A 520 -5.14 3.27 30.25
C VAL A 520 -3.84 2.70 29.69
N LEU A 521 -3.93 2.02 28.56
CA LEU A 521 -2.79 1.45 27.84
C LEU A 521 -2.30 2.41 26.74
N LEU A 522 -0.98 2.64 26.69
CA LEU A 522 -0.29 3.21 25.53
C LEU A 522 0.75 2.20 25.07
N ALA A 523 0.50 1.46 24.01
CA ALA A 523 1.32 0.35 23.56
C ALA A 523 1.98 0.64 22.21
N GLY A 524 3.09 -0.09 21.92
CA GLY A 524 3.70 -0.14 20.61
C GLY A 524 3.44 -1.47 19.94
N LEU A 525 3.40 -1.48 18.61
CA LEU A 525 3.13 -2.67 17.81
C LEU A 525 4.34 -3.14 16.99
N ASP A 526 5.34 -2.25 16.78
CA ASP A 526 6.44 -2.46 15.85
C ASP A 526 7.42 -3.56 16.29
N VAL A 527 7.98 -4.26 15.30
CA VAL A 527 8.88 -5.40 15.52
C VAL A 527 10.31 -5.14 15.04
N GLN A 528 10.60 -3.95 14.55
CA GLN A 528 11.85 -3.63 13.86
C GLN A 528 13.08 -3.57 14.80
N GLN A 529 12.87 -3.56 16.12
CA GLN A 529 13.90 -3.40 17.13
C GLN A 529 13.94 -4.58 18.12
N PRO A 530 14.22 -5.82 17.66
CA PRO A 530 14.19 -7.01 18.52
C PRO A 530 15.23 -6.99 19.66
N GLU A 531 16.34 -6.24 19.53
CA GLU A 531 17.32 -6.07 20.61
C GLU A 531 16.74 -5.30 21.79
N GLN A 532 15.97 -4.25 21.54
CA GLN A 532 15.29 -3.50 22.60
C GLN A 532 14.27 -4.39 23.30
N ALA A 533 13.50 -5.17 22.54
CA ALA A 533 12.56 -6.14 23.12
C ALA A 533 13.28 -7.20 23.96
N LEU A 534 14.43 -7.70 23.50
CA LEU A 534 15.24 -8.67 24.26
C LEU A 534 15.79 -8.06 25.55
N ALA A 535 16.30 -6.84 25.50
CA ALA A 535 16.78 -6.13 26.69
C ALA A 535 15.64 -5.91 27.71
N ALA A 536 14.47 -5.47 27.24
CA ALA A 536 13.29 -5.30 28.08
C ALA A 536 12.81 -6.64 28.70
N PHE A 537 12.83 -7.72 27.92
CA PHE A 537 12.58 -9.06 28.47
C PHE A 537 13.57 -9.43 29.56
N GLY A 538 14.87 -9.18 29.36
CA GLY A 538 15.92 -9.45 30.34
C GLY A 538 15.70 -8.72 31.67
N GLN A 539 15.19 -7.49 31.64
CA GLN A 539 14.87 -6.71 32.86
C GLN A 539 13.69 -7.30 33.67
N LEU A 540 12.86 -8.10 33.02
CA LEU A 540 11.71 -8.77 33.65
C LEU A 540 12.07 -10.17 34.21
N LEU A 541 13.32 -10.62 34.04
CA LEU A 541 13.80 -11.90 34.58
C LEU A 541 14.36 -11.72 36.00
N GLU A 542 14.17 -12.74 36.79
CA GLU A 542 14.84 -12.79 38.10
C GLU A 542 16.36 -12.88 37.91
N PRO A 543 17.16 -12.12 38.71
CA PRO A 543 18.61 -12.12 38.57
C PRO A 543 19.27 -13.47 38.83
N ASP A 544 18.69 -14.29 39.71
CA ASP A 544 19.15 -15.62 40.10
C ASP A 544 18.68 -16.75 39.18
N ASP A 545 18.04 -16.41 38.05
CA ASP A 545 17.59 -17.39 37.07
C ASP A 545 18.66 -17.75 36.05
N ASP A 546 19.62 -18.57 36.46
CA ASP A 546 20.75 -18.98 35.62
C ASP A 546 20.33 -19.59 34.27
N PHE A 547 19.23 -20.32 34.24
CA PHE A 547 18.73 -20.90 32.99
C PHE A 547 18.30 -19.80 32.02
N ALA A 548 17.43 -18.89 32.47
CA ALA A 548 16.94 -17.85 31.62
C ALA A 548 18.04 -16.84 31.24
N GLN A 549 18.90 -16.49 32.18
CA GLN A 549 20.05 -15.60 31.91
C GLN A 549 21.02 -16.21 30.89
N THR A 550 21.23 -17.51 30.91
CA THR A 550 22.09 -18.20 29.94
C THR A 550 21.44 -18.20 28.56
N ARG A 551 20.13 -18.48 28.45
CA ARG A 551 19.39 -18.45 27.18
C ARG A 551 19.27 -17.03 26.61
N LEU A 552 19.10 -16.04 27.49
CA LEU A 552 19.09 -14.61 27.10
C LEU A 552 20.41 -14.23 26.43
N ARG A 553 21.56 -14.60 27.02
CA ARG A 553 22.87 -14.32 26.41
C ARG A 553 23.05 -15.01 25.07
N GLN A 554 22.66 -16.27 24.94
CA GLN A 554 22.70 -17.00 23.67
C GLN A 554 21.82 -16.37 22.61
N LEU A 555 20.63 -15.91 22.99
CA LEU A 555 19.71 -15.24 22.09
C LEU A 555 20.25 -13.88 21.64
N ALA A 556 20.88 -13.11 22.53
CA ALA A 556 21.57 -11.86 22.22
C ALA A 556 22.73 -12.06 21.21
N GLN A 557 23.54 -13.11 21.40
CA GLN A 557 24.62 -13.47 20.49
C GLN A 557 24.08 -13.84 19.10
N LEU A 558 23.00 -14.61 19.04
CA LEU A 558 22.35 -14.93 17.75
C LEU A 558 21.79 -13.69 17.07
N LEU A 559 21.10 -12.79 17.78
CA LEU A 559 20.60 -11.55 17.20
C LEU A 559 21.71 -10.67 16.66
N ALA A 560 22.82 -10.55 17.38
CA ALA A 560 23.99 -9.78 16.96
C ALA A 560 24.63 -10.34 15.67
N ALA A 561 24.54 -11.66 15.46
CA ALA A 561 25.00 -12.32 14.23
C ALA A 561 24.06 -12.08 13.02
N TYR A 562 22.85 -11.53 13.26
CA TYR A 562 21.92 -11.10 12.21
C TYR A 562 22.01 -9.58 12.07
N PRO A 563 22.88 -9.04 11.24
CA PRO A 563 23.01 -7.59 11.12
C PRO A 563 21.67 -6.96 10.75
N HIS A 564 21.43 -5.79 11.29
CA HIS A 564 20.44 -4.87 10.74
C HIS A 564 20.67 -4.84 9.23
N PRO A 565 19.65 -4.92 8.41
CA PRO A 565 19.83 -4.58 7.01
C PRO A 565 20.40 -3.16 7.00
N ALA A 566 21.74 -3.11 6.92
CA ALA A 566 22.41 -1.85 6.84
C ALA A 566 21.90 -1.21 5.57
N THR A 567 21.28 -0.08 5.73
CA THR A 567 20.88 0.80 4.67
C THR A 567 19.79 0.30 3.70
N GLU A 568 19.09 1.23 3.25
CA GLU A 568 18.08 1.37 2.22
C GLU A 568 18.37 0.70 0.85
N ASP A 569 19.42 -0.10 0.75
CA ASP A 569 19.71 -0.87 -0.47
C ASP A 569 18.91 -2.20 -0.44
N PRO A 570 17.79 -2.29 -1.16
CA PRO A 570 16.99 -3.51 -1.22
C PRO A 570 17.77 -4.69 -1.80
N ASP A 571 18.87 -4.44 -2.53
CA ASP A 571 19.68 -5.47 -3.17
C ASP A 571 20.60 -6.22 -2.19
N LEU A 572 20.94 -5.61 -1.05
CA LEU A 572 21.75 -6.26 -0.01
C LEU A 572 20.92 -7.13 0.96
N ARG A 573 19.61 -7.00 0.97
CA ARG A 573 18.71 -7.76 1.85
C ARG A 573 18.43 -9.19 1.38
N TYR A 574 18.75 -9.52 0.13
CA TYR A 574 18.43 -10.82 -0.45
C TYR A 574 19.68 -11.59 -0.81
N GLN A 575 20.03 -12.61 0.00
CA GLN A 575 20.93 -13.68 -0.41
C GLN A 575 20.12 -14.93 -0.72
N PRO A 576 19.93 -15.29 -2.00
CA PRO A 576 18.97 -16.35 -2.43
C PRO A 576 19.40 -17.77 -2.06
N HIS A 577 20.60 -17.97 -1.51
CA HIS A 577 21.18 -19.31 -1.36
C HIS A 577 21.29 -19.82 0.09
N GLN A 578 20.76 -19.09 1.08
CA GLN A 578 20.72 -19.62 2.44
C GLN A 578 19.29 -20.06 2.79
N PRO A 579 19.08 -21.33 3.20
CA PRO A 579 17.78 -21.79 3.69
C PRO A 579 17.40 -20.93 4.90
N GLN A 580 16.44 -20.03 4.74
CA GLN A 580 16.02 -19.06 5.77
C GLN A 580 15.62 -19.76 7.09
N ASP A 581 15.06 -20.96 6.99
CA ASP A 581 14.63 -21.73 8.15
C ASP A 581 15.79 -22.29 8.98
N SER A 582 16.90 -22.68 8.37
CA SER A 582 18.04 -23.22 9.10
C SER A 582 18.72 -22.17 9.99
N LEU A 583 18.73 -20.89 9.55
CA LEU A 583 19.32 -19.79 10.31
C LEU A 583 18.43 -19.32 11.46
N LEU A 584 17.11 -19.37 11.29
CA LEU A 584 16.13 -18.96 12.30
C LEU A 584 15.81 -20.07 13.32
N ALA A 585 16.08 -21.34 12.97
CA ALA A 585 15.74 -22.48 13.82
C ALA A 585 16.40 -22.42 15.22
N PRO A 586 17.71 -22.10 15.38
CA PRO A 586 18.30 -21.96 16.72
C PRO A 586 17.65 -20.84 17.54
N LEU A 587 17.34 -19.70 16.91
CA LEU A 587 16.69 -18.56 17.56
C LEU A 587 15.27 -18.93 18.03
N ARG A 588 14.47 -19.54 17.15
CA ARG A 588 13.12 -20.00 17.47
C ARG A 588 13.12 -21.02 18.61
N ARG A 589 14.09 -21.91 18.62
CA ARG A 589 14.27 -22.88 19.70
C ARG A 589 14.55 -22.19 21.05
N LEU A 590 15.47 -21.24 21.10
CA LEU A 590 15.76 -20.49 22.33
C LEU A 590 14.57 -19.69 22.84
N VAL A 591 13.82 -19.04 21.93
CA VAL A 591 12.57 -18.34 22.28
C VAL A 591 11.53 -19.32 22.85
N ALA A 592 11.39 -20.50 22.25
CA ALA A 592 10.48 -21.54 22.75
C ALA A 592 10.93 -22.09 24.12
N GLU A 593 12.24 -22.33 24.32
CA GLU A 593 12.80 -22.78 25.61
C GLU A 593 12.57 -21.76 26.73
N LEU A 594 12.78 -20.45 26.44
CA LEU A 594 12.47 -19.38 27.38
C LEU A 594 10.97 -19.34 27.70
N GLY A 595 10.12 -19.42 26.69
CA GLY A 595 8.66 -19.43 26.85
C GLY A 595 8.18 -20.62 27.73
N ALA A 596 8.69 -21.83 27.45
CA ALA A 596 8.39 -23.01 28.28
C ALA A 596 8.90 -22.88 29.72
N GLY A 597 10.08 -22.26 29.91
CA GLY A 597 10.61 -21.93 31.20
C GLY A 597 9.70 -21.02 32.04
N LEU A 598 9.10 -20.01 31.42
CA LEU A 598 8.11 -19.13 32.06
C LEU A 598 6.90 -19.92 32.58
N ASP A 599 6.35 -20.83 31.76
CA ASP A 599 5.19 -21.64 32.12
C ASP A 599 5.48 -22.62 33.24
N THR A 600 6.65 -23.21 33.21
CA THR A 600 7.11 -24.15 34.28
C THR A 600 7.28 -23.45 35.62
N ARG A 601 7.85 -22.25 35.65
CA ARG A 601 8.03 -21.47 36.87
C ARG A 601 6.73 -20.95 37.43
N ALA A 602 5.81 -20.53 36.59
CA ALA A 602 4.47 -20.16 37.02
C ALA A 602 3.79 -21.30 37.82
N LYS A 603 4.12 -22.55 37.46
CA LYS A 603 3.57 -23.74 38.13
C LYS A 603 4.34 -24.14 39.39
N LEU A 604 5.67 -24.00 39.43
CA LEU A 604 6.54 -24.58 40.49
C LEU A 604 6.70 -23.71 41.73
N ARG A 605 6.61 -22.39 41.65
CA ARG A 605 6.96 -21.48 42.75
C ARG A 605 5.93 -21.36 43.86
N GLY A 606 4.75 -21.94 43.77
CA GLY A 606 3.71 -21.85 44.81
C GLY A 606 3.30 -20.40 45.16
N ARG A 607 3.94 -19.39 44.57
CA ARG A 607 3.56 -17.99 44.62
C ARG A 607 2.80 -17.64 43.33
N PRO A 608 1.68 -16.94 43.42
CA PRO A 608 0.97 -16.50 42.23
C PRO A 608 1.89 -15.58 41.45
N VAL A 609 2.39 -16.06 40.28
CA VAL A 609 3.09 -15.20 39.31
C VAL A 609 2.04 -14.27 38.76
N SER A 610 2.33 -12.97 38.72
CA SER A 610 1.42 -11.99 38.10
C SER A 610 1.16 -12.37 36.65
N LEU A 611 -0.11 -12.60 36.28
CA LEU A 611 -0.50 -12.88 34.92
C LEU A 611 -0.08 -11.73 33.97
N ALA A 612 -0.11 -10.49 34.46
CA ALA A 612 0.36 -9.34 33.72
C ALA A 612 1.87 -9.41 33.43
N LEU A 613 2.70 -9.81 34.40
CA LEU A 613 4.14 -10.01 34.19
C LEU A 613 4.40 -11.08 33.11
N LEU A 614 3.71 -12.21 33.21
CA LEU A 614 3.84 -13.28 32.20
C LEU A 614 3.41 -12.82 30.82
N ALA A 615 2.33 -12.04 30.72
CA ALA A 615 1.86 -11.47 29.46
C ALA A 615 2.93 -10.55 28.84
N HIS A 616 3.52 -9.66 29.63
CA HIS A 616 4.61 -8.79 29.15
C HIS A 616 5.87 -9.57 28.73
N GLN A 617 6.29 -10.56 29.53
CA GLN A 617 7.43 -11.43 29.17
C GLN A 617 7.19 -12.15 27.85
N ARG A 618 6.01 -12.74 27.66
CA ARG A 618 5.62 -13.41 26.40
C ARG A 618 5.55 -12.44 25.24
N TYR A 619 5.06 -11.21 25.48
CA TYR A 619 5.00 -10.19 24.45
C TYR A 619 6.39 -9.84 23.92
N TYR A 620 7.36 -9.58 24.81
CA TYR A 620 8.73 -9.27 24.38
C TYR A 620 9.41 -10.45 23.66
N LEU A 621 9.24 -11.69 24.12
CA LEU A 621 9.74 -12.87 23.41
C LEU A 621 9.13 -13.01 22.01
N ARG A 622 7.85 -12.70 21.85
CA ARG A 622 7.17 -12.65 20.55
C ARG A 622 7.82 -11.62 19.63
N LEU A 623 8.03 -10.40 20.12
CA LEU A 623 8.67 -9.32 19.37
C LEU A 623 10.08 -9.67 18.91
N VAL A 624 10.86 -10.34 19.75
CA VAL A 624 12.21 -10.86 19.39
C VAL A 624 12.11 -11.84 18.22
N ALA A 625 11.21 -12.81 18.29
CA ALA A 625 11.04 -13.82 17.23
C ALA A 625 10.54 -13.19 15.93
N GLN A 626 9.58 -12.28 16.01
CA GLN A 626 9.01 -11.55 14.88
C GLN A 626 10.06 -10.66 14.21
N GLY A 627 10.79 -9.86 14.97
CA GLY A 627 11.80 -8.94 14.45
C GLY A 627 12.98 -9.66 13.80
N ALA A 628 13.46 -10.74 14.43
CA ALA A 628 14.51 -11.58 13.85
C ALA A 628 14.08 -12.22 12.51
N THR A 629 12.83 -12.67 12.42
CA THR A 629 12.28 -13.21 11.18
C THR A 629 12.15 -12.14 10.11
N TRP A 630 11.60 -10.96 10.47
CA TRP A 630 11.41 -9.84 9.56
C TRP A 630 12.72 -9.41 8.87
N ARG A 631 13.81 -9.34 9.61
CA ARG A 631 15.15 -8.97 9.07
C ARG A 631 15.68 -9.91 8.00
N ARG A 632 15.18 -11.13 7.93
CA ARG A 632 15.64 -12.17 6.99
C ARG A 632 14.80 -12.21 5.70
N LEU A 633 13.73 -11.46 5.63
CA LEU A 633 12.81 -11.49 4.49
C LEU A 633 13.19 -10.48 3.42
N SER A 634 12.95 -10.82 2.16
CA SER A 634 13.04 -9.88 1.04
C SER A 634 11.99 -8.76 1.19
N PHE A 635 12.22 -7.61 0.57
CA PHE A 635 11.41 -6.39 0.77
C PHE A 635 9.88 -6.64 0.71
N GLY A 636 9.37 -7.30 -0.36
CA GLY A 636 7.93 -7.56 -0.48
C GLY A 636 7.38 -8.52 0.56
N LEU A 637 8.13 -9.59 0.90
CA LEU A 637 7.75 -10.52 1.98
C LEU A 637 7.88 -9.86 3.34
N ALA A 638 8.89 -9.00 3.54
CA ALA A 638 9.10 -8.27 4.79
C ALA A 638 7.94 -7.32 5.09
N PHE A 639 7.39 -6.63 4.08
CA PHE A 639 6.21 -5.77 4.25
C PHE A 639 5.02 -6.58 4.76
N ASN A 640 4.60 -7.62 4.05
CA ASN A 640 3.44 -8.44 4.44
C ASN A 640 3.62 -9.10 5.82
N TYR A 641 4.83 -9.58 6.10
CA TYR A 641 5.14 -10.17 7.40
C TYR A 641 5.08 -9.12 8.52
N HIS A 642 5.63 -7.93 8.30
CA HIS A 642 5.55 -6.82 9.25
C HIS A 642 4.10 -6.46 9.57
N GLN A 643 3.27 -6.28 8.55
CA GLN A 643 1.86 -5.96 8.71
C GLN A 643 1.09 -7.07 9.44
N ALA A 644 1.39 -8.34 9.16
CA ALA A 644 0.83 -9.46 9.90
C ALA A 644 1.25 -9.43 11.39
N CYS A 645 2.51 -9.11 11.68
CA CYS A 645 3.00 -8.97 13.05
C CYS A 645 2.30 -7.83 13.80
N LEU A 646 2.11 -6.66 13.17
CA LEU A 646 1.36 -5.55 13.76
C LEU A 646 -0.07 -6.00 14.14
N ALA A 647 -0.75 -6.73 13.24
CA ALA A 647 -2.09 -7.26 13.49
C ALA A 647 -2.12 -8.27 14.65
N GLU A 648 -1.17 -9.20 14.69
CA GLU A 648 -1.04 -10.18 15.76
C GLU A 648 -0.76 -9.51 17.12
N ASN A 649 0.10 -8.47 17.12
CA ASN A 649 0.45 -7.73 18.33
C ASN A 649 -0.73 -6.92 18.86
N ALA A 650 -1.50 -6.26 17.96
CA ALA A 650 -2.71 -5.56 18.33
C ALA A 650 -3.77 -6.50 18.95
N GLN A 651 -3.94 -7.69 18.38
CA GLN A 651 -4.86 -8.71 18.92
C GLN A 651 -4.37 -9.24 20.27
N TYR A 652 -3.07 -9.52 20.39
CA TYR A 652 -2.47 -9.99 21.65
C TYR A 652 -2.70 -8.97 22.77
N LEU A 653 -2.35 -7.71 22.56
CA LEU A 653 -2.56 -6.63 23.53
C LEU A 653 -4.05 -6.47 23.88
N SER A 654 -4.93 -6.54 22.90
CA SER A 654 -6.38 -6.48 23.15
C SER A 654 -6.86 -7.64 24.03
N GLN A 655 -6.27 -8.83 23.93
CA GLN A 655 -6.65 -10.00 24.73
C GLN A 655 -6.06 -9.98 26.13
N THR A 656 -4.85 -9.45 26.29
CA THR A 656 -4.08 -9.55 27.55
C THR A 656 -4.18 -8.32 28.45
N GLU A 657 -4.46 -7.15 27.88
CA GLU A 657 -4.46 -5.86 28.57
C GLU A 657 -5.89 -5.31 28.85
N GLY A 658 -6.90 -6.14 28.68
CA GLY A 658 -8.29 -5.73 28.92
C GLY A 658 -8.65 -5.71 30.39
N PRO A 659 -9.73 -4.99 30.77
CA PRO A 659 -10.28 -5.07 32.11
C PRO A 659 -10.75 -6.49 32.42
N ALA A 660 -10.78 -6.85 33.70
CA ALA A 660 -11.00 -8.22 34.18
C ALA A 660 -12.11 -8.96 33.40
N GLY A 661 -11.72 -9.98 32.64
CA GLY A 661 -12.62 -10.86 31.88
C GLY A 661 -13.10 -10.33 30.52
N ALA A 662 -12.72 -9.14 30.10
CA ALA A 662 -13.09 -8.58 28.79
C ALA A 662 -11.86 -8.15 27.96
N PRO A 663 -11.89 -8.33 26.64
CA PRO A 663 -10.81 -7.81 25.78
C PRO A 663 -10.73 -6.28 25.80
N ALA A 664 -9.50 -5.74 25.78
CA ALA A 664 -9.27 -4.31 25.63
C ALA A 664 -9.83 -3.78 24.28
N ARG A 665 -10.39 -2.59 24.32
CA ARG A 665 -10.79 -1.83 23.12
C ARG A 665 -9.74 -0.78 22.84
N LEU A 666 -9.05 -0.90 21.70
CA LEU A 666 -7.90 -0.07 21.39
C LEU A 666 -8.11 0.75 20.12
N VAL A 667 -7.57 1.97 20.16
CA VAL A 667 -7.33 2.77 18.96
C VAL A 667 -5.95 2.42 18.42
N LEU A 668 -5.84 2.04 17.16
CA LEU A 668 -4.58 1.74 16.48
C LEU A 668 -4.21 2.95 15.63
N TRP A 669 -3.12 3.63 15.97
CA TRP A 669 -2.63 4.77 15.22
C TRP A 669 -1.45 4.34 14.36
N ALA A 670 -1.64 4.31 13.07
CA ALA A 670 -0.65 3.87 12.09
C ALA A 670 -0.88 4.59 10.74
N SER A 671 -0.05 4.31 9.74
CA SER A 671 -0.24 4.87 8.39
C SER A 671 -1.59 4.44 7.78
N ASN A 672 -2.12 5.23 6.83
CA ASN A 672 -3.30 4.85 6.04
C ASN A 672 -3.14 3.46 5.43
N THR A 673 -1.94 3.19 4.88
CA THR A 673 -1.59 1.88 4.32
C THR A 673 -1.73 0.76 5.34
N ALA A 674 -1.22 0.93 6.57
CA ALA A 674 -1.28 -0.10 7.60
C ALA A 674 -2.70 -0.38 8.10
N VAL A 675 -3.53 0.65 8.28
CA VAL A 675 -4.90 0.47 8.79
C VAL A 675 -5.91 0.06 7.71
N ALA A 676 -5.54 0.12 6.43
CA ALA A 676 -6.42 -0.26 5.32
C ALA A 676 -6.91 -1.72 5.44
N LYS A 677 -8.16 -1.98 5.06
CA LYS A 677 -8.76 -3.32 5.05
C LYS A 677 -8.37 -4.15 3.82
N ALA A 678 -7.84 -3.50 2.82
CA ALA A 678 -7.32 -4.09 1.59
C ALA A 678 -6.37 -3.09 0.95
N LEU A 679 -5.37 -3.54 0.20
CA LEU A 679 -4.50 -2.69 -0.59
C LEU A 679 -4.43 -3.20 -2.02
N SER A 680 -3.59 -4.18 -2.24
CA SER A 680 -3.41 -4.83 -3.54
C SER A 680 -3.55 -6.35 -3.40
N LEU A 681 -3.43 -7.07 -4.49
CA LEU A 681 -3.43 -8.54 -4.42
C LEU A 681 -2.18 -9.12 -3.74
N GLU A 682 -1.15 -8.32 -3.57
CA GLU A 682 0.18 -8.75 -3.10
C GLU A 682 0.58 -8.11 -1.77
N GLU A 683 0.00 -6.95 -1.46
CA GLU A 683 0.26 -6.21 -0.23
C GLU A 683 -0.91 -6.41 0.73
N HIS A 684 -0.63 -7.03 1.87
CA HIS A 684 -1.60 -7.38 2.90
C HIS A 684 -1.38 -6.52 4.15
N PRO A 685 -2.10 -5.39 4.29
CA PRO A 685 -1.94 -4.48 5.42
C PRO A 685 -2.46 -5.08 6.73
N MET A 686 -2.02 -4.51 7.86
CA MET A 686 -2.48 -4.87 9.21
C MET A 686 -4.02 -4.90 9.29
N GLY A 687 -4.68 -3.90 8.71
CA GLY A 687 -6.14 -3.81 8.75
C GLY A 687 -6.86 -4.94 8.02
N GLU A 688 -6.28 -5.51 6.95
CA GLU A 688 -6.81 -6.69 6.27
C GLU A 688 -6.79 -7.91 7.19
N TRP A 689 -5.67 -8.16 7.87
CA TRP A 689 -5.54 -9.25 8.84
C TRP A 689 -6.51 -9.11 10.01
N LEU A 690 -6.66 -7.88 10.54
CA LEU A 690 -7.60 -7.58 11.61
C LEU A 690 -9.05 -7.74 11.16
N ARG A 691 -9.39 -7.28 9.96
CA ARG A 691 -10.75 -7.44 9.41
C ARG A 691 -11.07 -8.91 9.16
N ALA A 692 -10.12 -9.68 8.63
CA ALA A 692 -10.31 -11.11 8.41
C ALA A 692 -10.57 -11.89 9.72
N THR A 693 -9.94 -11.46 10.83
CA THR A 693 -10.06 -12.15 12.13
C THR A 693 -11.24 -11.65 12.95
N LEU A 694 -11.47 -10.34 12.99
CA LEU A 694 -12.44 -9.70 13.87
C LEU A 694 -13.76 -9.35 13.17
N GLY A 695 -13.82 -9.45 11.83
CA GLY A 695 -14.99 -9.03 11.06
C GLY A 695 -15.37 -7.58 11.35
N PRO A 696 -16.63 -7.29 11.74
CA PRO A 696 -17.06 -5.93 12.08
C PRO A 696 -16.47 -5.38 13.39
N GLY A 697 -15.77 -6.21 14.15
CA GLY A 697 -15.01 -5.80 15.34
C GLY A 697 -13.76 -4.97 15.02
N TYR A 698 -13.35 -4.88 13.75
CA TYR A 698 -12.34 -3.96 13.28
C TYR A 698 -12.96 -2.90 12.35
N VAL A 699 -12.65 -1.62 12.58
CA VAL A 699 -13.08 -0.49 11.74
C VAL A 699 -11.86 0.33 11.34
N ALA A 700 -11.74 0.64 10.05
CA ALA A 700 -10.67 1.45 9.48
C ALA A 700 -11.17 2.87 9.15
N LEU A 701 -10.52 3.88 9.73
CA LEU A 701 -10.70 5.29 9.44
C LEU A 701 -9.48 5.83 8.68
N GLY A 702 -9.66 6.21 7.41
CA GLY A 702 -8.61 6.84 6.61
C GLY A 702 -8.58 8.36 6.78
N LEU A 703 -7.41 8.96 6.65
CA LEU A 703 -7.26 10.43 6.64
C LEU A 703 -6.76 10.90 5.29
N VAL A 704 -7.27 12.04 4.84
CA VAL A 704 -6.94 12.63 3.53
C VAL A 704 -6.65 14.11 3.70
N LEU A 705 -5.51 14.57 3.16
CA LEU A 705 -5.09 15.99 3.19
C LEU A 705 -5.22 16.63 1.81
N GLY A 706 -5.81 17.81 1.76
CA GLY A 706 -5.99 18.57 0.52
C GLY A 706 -4.73 19.29 0.06
N GLN A 707 -4.36 20.36 0.71
CA GLN A 707 -3.24 21.26 0.33
C GLN A 707 -2.54 21.84 1.55
N GLY A 708 -1.50 22.66 1.34
CA GLY A 708 -0.77 23.34 2.41
C GLY A 708 0.65 22.80 2.59
N SER A 709 1.03 22.52 3.82
CA SER A 709 2.37 22.04 4.17
C SER A 709 2.33 21.05 5.34
N TYR A 710 3.44 20.36 5.52
CA TYR A 710 3.65 19.41 6.61
C TYR A 710 5.11 19.45 7.05
N ALA A 711 5.43 18.97 8.22
CA ALA A 711 6.81 18.79 8.64
C ALA A 711 7.34 17.46 8.05
N ALA A 712 8.46 17.51 7.37
CA ALA A 712 9.13 16.36 6.79
C ALA A 712 10.51 16.16 7.43
N LEU A 713 10.90 14.90 7.59
CA LEU A 713 12.23 14.55 8.08
C LEU A 713 13.24 14.71 6.94
N GLY A 714 14.16 15.67 7.09
CA GLY A 714 15.21 15.93 6.11
C GLY A 714 16.37 14.91 6.19
N PRO A 715 17.28 14.91 5.23
CA PRO A 715 18.44 14.00 5.20
C PRO A 715 19.37 14.11 6.42
N THR A 716 19.32 15.24 7.11
CA THR A 716 20.11 15.52 8.32
C THR A 716 19.45 15.03 9.60
N GLY A 717 18.31 14.34 9.52
CA GLY A 717 17.53 13.91 10.67
C GLY A 717 16.74 15.05 11.35
N ARG A 718 16.64 16.22 10.73
CA ARG A 718 15.86 17.36 11.27
C ARG A 718 14.54 17.50 10.54
N TRP A 719 13.50 17.84 11.29
CA TRP A 719 12.18 18.17 10.77
C TRP A 719 12.17 19.57 10.18
N ALA A 720 11.62 19.72 9.00
CA ALA A 720 11.49 21.00 8.30
C ALA A 720 10.15 21.07 7.53
N PRO A 721 9.56 22.25 7.33
CA PRO A 721 8.37 22.40 6.52
C PRO A 721 8.60 21.92 5.07
N ALA A 722 7.66 21.15 4.55
CA ALA A 722 7.58 20.73 3.15
C ALA A 722 6.19 21.00 2.59
N SER A 723 6.10 21.33 1.31
CA SER A 723 4.82 21.66 0.66
C SER A 723 4.08 20.38 0.23
N LEU A 724 2.76 20.42 0.37
CA LEU A 724 1.86 19.44 -0.25
C LEU A 724 1.67 19.80 -1.73
N ALA A 725 1.92 18.86 -2.62
CA ALA A 725 1.67 19.02 -4.05
C ALA A 725 0.17 19.26 -4.30
N THR A 726 -0.16 20.15 -5.23
CA THR A 726 -1.56 20.47 -5.56
C THR A 726 -2.26 19.23 -6.14
N PRO A 727 -3.41 18.79 -5.58
CA PRO A 727 -4.16 17.68 -6.13
C PRO A 727 -4.71 18.01 -7.52
N GLY A 728 -4.40 17.18 -8.50
CA GLY A 728 -4.90 17.28 -9.88
C GLY A 728 -6.14 16.41 -10.14
N PRO A 729 -6.69 16.48 -11.35
CA PRO A 729 -7.74 15.56 -11.79
C PRO A 729 -7.32 14.09 -11.62
N GLY A 730 -8.25 13.22 -11.22
CA GLY A 730 -7.98 11.80 -10.96
C GLY A 730 -7.40 11.52 -9.57
N THR A 731 -7.35 12.50 -8.68
CA THR A 731 -7.06 12.31 -7.26
C THR A 731 -8.35 12.34 -6.44
N TYR A 732 -8.45 11.54 -5.39
CA TYR A 732 -9.59 11.59 -4.48
C TYR A 732 -9.77 12.98 -3.87
N GLU A 733 -8.68 13.68 -3.61
CA GLU A 733 -8.68 15.04 -3.10
C GLU A 733 -9.41 16.01 -4.06
N ALA A 734 -9.37 15.78 -5.37
CA ALA A 734 -10.09 16.63 -6.33
C ALA A 734 -11.60 16.57 -6.12
N TRP A 735 -12.17 15.39 -5.80
CA TRP A 735 -13.57 15.25 -5.41
C TRP A 735 -13.83 15.82 -4.01
N LEU A 736 -13.04 15.43 -3.02
CA LEU A 736 -13.26 15.80 -1.62
C LEU A 736 -13.17 17.33 -1.40
N ARG A 737 -12.33 18.02 -2.15
CA ARG A 737 -12.25 19.49 -2.10
C ARG A 737 -13.51 20.22 -2.58
N THR A 738 -14.41 19.55 -3.27
CA THR A 738 -15.70 20.15 -3.70
C THR A 738 -16.69 20.25 -2.52
N VAL A 739 -16.45 19.54 -1.43
CA VAL A 739 -17.23 19.67 -0.18
C VAL A 739 -16.85 20.97 0.52
N PRO A 740 -17.78 21.83 0.90
CA PRO A 740 -17.46 23.07 1.60
C PRO A 740 -16.96 22.81 3.04
N GLY A 741 -16.21 23.79 3.60
CA GLY A 741 -15.69 23.73 4.96
C GLY A 741 -14.20 23.31 5.05
N ALA A 742 -13.63 23.44 6.24
CA ALA A 742 -12.22 23.12 6.51
C ALA A 742 -11.99 21.61 6.58
N ALA A 743 -12.93 20.86 7.17
CA ALA A 743 -12.88 19.42 7.25
C ALA A 743 -14.27 18.79 7.11
N SER A 744 -14.30 17.57 6.63
CA SER A 744 -15.51 16.76 6.51
C SER A 744 -15.17 15.28 6.65
N TRP A 745 -16.15 14.46 7.00
CA TRP A 745 -16.00 13.03 7.02
C TRP A 745 -17.11 12.32 6.27
N LEU A 746 -16.83 11.12 5.79
CA LEU A 746 -17.75 10.27 5.03
C LEU A 746 -17.76 8.86 5.62
N LYS A 747 -18.94 8.30 5.79
CA LYS A 747 -19.13 6.89 6.10
C LYS A 747 -19.16 6.10 4.80
N LEU A 748 -18.20 5.20 4.60
CA LEU A 748 -18.05 4.44 3.36
C LEU A 748 -18.58 3.00 3.46
N GLY A 749 -18.54 2.41 4.65
CA GLY A 749 -18.74 0.98 4.88
C GLY A 749 -20.04 0.38 4.33
N GLN A 750 -21.08 1.18 4.17
CA GLN A 750 -22.43 0.72 3.77
C GLN A 750 -22.90 1.33 2.44
N LEU A 751 -22.01 2.03 1.71
CA LEU A 751 -22.39 2.63 0.44
C LEU A 751 -22.63 1.55 -0.62
N GLU A 752 -23.77 1.65 -1.27
CA GLU A 752 -24.07 0.89 -2.48
C GLU A 752 -23.50 1.62 -3.71
N LEU A 753 -23.01 0.86 -4.67
CA LEU A 753 -22.45 1.39 -5.90
C LEU A 753 -23.56 1.96 -6.81
N THR A 754 -23.41 3.23 -7.18
CA THR A 754 -24.27 3.96 -8.13
C THR A 754 -23.38 4.68 -9.17
N GLU A 755 -23.97 5.22 -10.22
CA GLU A 755 -23.23 6.03 -11.19
C GLU A 755 -22.57 7.28 -10.55
N ALA A 756 -23.28 7.93 -9.62
CA ALA A 756 -22.81 9.15 -8.96
C ALA A 756 -21.65 8.91 -7.96
N ASN A 757 -21.44 7.69 -7.51
CA ASN A 757 -20.37 7.36 -6.56
C ASN A 757 -19.39 6.31 -7.08
N ALA A 758 -19.45 5.94 -8.35
CA ALA A 758 -18.59 4.91 -8.96
C ALA A 758 -17.10 5.24 -8.78
N TRP A 759 -16.75 6.51 -8.76
CA TRP A 759 -15.37 6.97 -8.52
C TRP A 759 -14.81 6.57 -7.14
N LEU A 760 -15.65 6.40 -6.11
CA LEU A 760 -15.22 5.89 -4.79
C LEU A 760 -14.89 4.39 -4.79
N PHE A 761 -15.45 3.65 -5.73
CA PHE A 761 -15.23 2.21 -5.89
C PHE A 761 -14.11 1.90 -6.89
N GLN A 762 -13.52 2.92 -7.47
CA GLN A 762 -12.44 2.84 -8.44
C GLN A 762 -11.14 3.28 -7.77
N SER A 763 -10.03 2.62 -8.11
CA SER A 763 -8.72 3.08 -7.67
C SER A 763 -8.39 4.42 -8.31
N GLN A 764 -8.12 5.40 -7.48
CA GLN A 764 -7.69 6.74 -7.86
C GLN A 764 -6.38 7.08 -7.15
N LEU A 765 -5.74 8.14 -7.59
CA LEU A 765 -4.60 8.67 -6.86
C LEU A 765 -5.07 9.25 -5.52
N LEU A 766 -4.38 8.88 -4.46
CA LEU A 766 -4.56 9.41 -3.10
C LEU A 766 -3.19 9.81 -2.57
N ARG A 767 -3.13 10.86 -1.80
CA ARG A 767 -1.90 11.28 -1.15
C ARG A 767 -1.46 10.29 -0.08
N ASP A 768 -0.21 9.83 -0.20
CA ASP A 768 0.46 8.97 0.77
C ASP A 768 1.95 9.36 0.81
N ILE A 769 2.41 9.93 1.93
CA ILE A 769 3.70 10.61 2.00
C ILE A 769 4.68 9.90 2.94
N GLY A 770 4.26 9.49 4.11
CA GLY A 770 5.16 8.98 5.14
C GLY A 770 5.98 10.09 5.86
N ARG A 771 7.22 9.74 6.30
CA ARG A 771 8.08 10.62 7.11
C ARG A 771 8.95 11.58 6.30
N PRO A 772 9.66 11.13 5.25
CA PRO A 772 10.54 12.01 4.50
C PRO A 772 9.76 12.89 3.53
N ALA A 773 10.40 13.95 3.05
CA ALA A 773 9.87 14.73 1.94
C ALA A 773 9.71 13.83 0.71
N ALA A 774 8.47 13.57 0.31
CA ALA A 774 8.18 12.64 -0.77
C ALA A 774 8.28 13.33 -2.14
N ARG A 775 9.03 12.75 -3.05
CA ARG A 775 9.08 13.18 -4.46
C ARG A 775 7.78 12.87 -5.18
N ASN A 776 7.17 11.75 -4.86
CA ASN A 776 5.86 11.35 -5.34
C ASN A 776 4.92 11.26 -4.15
N GLN A 777 3.95 12.16 -4.09
CA GLN A 777 3.01 12.25 -2.98
C GLN A 777 1.69 11.50 -3.23
N PHE A 778 1.50 10.92 -4.40
CA PHE A 778 0.24 10.30 -4.77
C PHE A 778 0.46 8.86 -5.21
N MET A 779 -0.30 7.95 -4.63
CA MET A 779 -0.31 6.52 -4.92
C MET A 779 -1.73 6.07 -5.25
N LEU A 780 -1.85 4.89 -5.88
CA LEU A 780 -3.17 4.33 -6.21
C LEU A 780 -3.78 3.68 -4.97
N HIS A 781 -4.98 4.12 -4.64
CA HIS A 781 -5.79 3.62 -3.53
C HIS A 781 -7.22 3.39 -3.97
N SER A 782 -7.98 2.62 -3.21
CA SER A 782 -9.42 2.43 -3.35
C SER A 782 -10.10 2.77 -2.02
N LEU A 783 -10.51 4.04 -1.83
CA LEU A 783 -11.04 4.51 -0.56
C LEU A 783 -12.14 3.62 0.01
N ARG A 784 -13.06 3.17 -0.85
CA ARG A 784 -14.19 2.33 -0.42
C ARG A 784 -13.77 0.92 0.00
N ALA A 785 -12.78 0.33 -0.67
CA ALA A 785 -12.24 -0.97 -0.31
C ALA A 785 -11.41 -0.90 0.97
N GLU A 786 -10.62 0.15 1.10
CA GLU A 786 -9.62 0.29 2.16
C GLU A 786 -10.20 0.76 3.50
N PHE A 787 -11.21 1.66 3.49
CA PHE A 787 -11.70 2.28 4.71
C PHE A 787 -13.21 2.10 4.92
N ASP A 788 -13.66 2.10 6.18
CA ASP A 788 -15.06 2.15 6.57
C ASP A 788 -15.58 3.58 6.66
N ALA A 789 -14.68 4.52 6.96
CA ALA A 789 -14.91 5.95 6.94
C ALA A 789 -13.62 6.68 6.57
N VAL A 790 -13.73 7.90 6.05
CA VAL A 790 -12.60 8.79 5.79
C VAL A 790 -12.88 10.18 6.34
N VAL A 791 -11.82 10.83 6.82
CA VAL A 791 -11.85 12.26 7.15
C VAL A 791 -10.99 12.99 6.13
N PHE A 792 -11.53 14.01 5.53
CA PHE A 792 -10.83 14.95 4.66
C PHE A 792 -10.55 16.26 5.38
N TRP A 793 -9.31 16.70 5.34
CA TRP A 793 -8.88 18.01 5.82
C TRP A 793 -8.35 18.85 4.66
N ARG A 794 -8.92 20.05 4.48
CA ARG A 794 -8.64 20.89 3.29
C ARG A 794 -7.24 21.46 3.29
N ASP A 795 -6.84 22.11 4.39
CA ASP A 795 -5.59 22.85 4.51
C ASP A 795 -4.77 22.27 5.67
N SER A 796 -3.53 21.90 5.41
CA SER A 796 -2.60 21.32 6.37
C SER A 796 -1.48 22.31 6.71
N THR A 797 -1.09 22.29 7.98
CA THR A 797 0.08 23.01 8.51
C THR A 797 1.06 22.03 9.15
N PRO A 798 2.36 22.40 9.28
CA PRO A 798 3.35 21.52 9.89
C PRO A 798 3.06 21.26 11.36
N ALA A 799 3.22 20.00 11.79
CA ALA A 799 3.25 19.65 13.20
C ALA A 799 4.47 20.25 13.90
N THR A 800 4.36 20.48 15.21
CA THR A 800 5.44 21.02 16.04
C THR A 800 6.20 19.86 16.67
N PHE A 801 7.45 19.63 16.22
CA PHE A 801 8.31 18.61 16.81
C PHE A 801 9.10 19.15 18.00
N LEU A 802 9.25 18.31 19.02
CA LEU A 802 10.05 18.62 20.21
C LEU A 802 11.54 18.64 19.81
N PRO A 803 12.36 19.48 20.43
CA PRO A 803 13.78 19.64 20.14
C PRO A 803 14.59 18.37 20.49
#